data_da97b70c8349b89e85771b95e2895859
#
_entry.id   da97b70c8349b89e85771b95e2895859
#
_cell.length_a   1.000
_cell.length_b   1.000
_cell.length_c   1.000
_cell.angle_alpha   90.00
_cell.angle_beta   90.00
_cell.angle_gamma   90.00
#
_symmetry.space_group_name_H-M   'P 1'
#
loop_
_entity.id
_entity.type
_entity.pdbx_description
1 polymer ?
#
loop_
_entity_poly.entity_id
_entity_poly.type
_entity_poly.pdbx_seq_one_letter_code
_entity_poly.pdbx_strand_id
1 'polypeptide(L)'
;MTLTVTYTTTNSCDGNSVGSYGWVNCTSATPTGRGVSDELTNFATWYSYFRTRIKAAKGGAAEAFKAQGNKVRVGYRSLHPTNNSSIAPDFNIPVGDGNDGRFVNGNVANGDAAATTTRSKWYNRLFAAYADNGTPLQAELKQAGDYFSQSSASGPYGPESGANQYSCRQNFAILTTDGYWNGGTAGTGDVDSSAQPTITGAPKQKGDPNQSYTYSPTKPYSDGTTTWSSTLADVAMKYWVTDLRTDIAAMGTTASPAGNNVPTTDDDPAFWQHMVTFGISIGMKTTLGMASVEDAFTVKPNWPQPGNDLAANVDDLLHAAVNGHGQFVAATSPALFAEGLTKALATIARRTSSSSNIATNAATIKTGGKVFNASYVSGIWTGAVNAWTLDAYNNPSALAWTASIPAFSTRKTKVFTYNGTTGDTFPTATQTTSLDRSTVGPVDYPVTGAKNADYIMGDQSGEGTAVGKLRVRDALLGDIVDSSPAYVDDTKTLYVGANDGMLHAFDAGTGVEQFAYVPNLINFGKLAQISRGDYDHQWSVDGPVAVTSRKLTPSQNLLVGSLGRGGKGMYGLDVSTPASFGTANVSWELADTANGNMGLVTGRPVLAKVKTGDVAAVVGNGVNSSNDKAVLIVVNVKTGAVIREIDTGAGSSSTPNGLAAPTGILGPDGKTIAYAYAGDRLGNVWKFDLTDASASNWTATKLFTAKSNDGTGAVQPITGGVTVATDPKTYKRWVMFGTGSFMTTTEAADKTASTQGMYGFVDDGAAVAYADLVKRGVNNTGAIQDGYPVRTFDSKSDLPTGKKGWYLTLPGAGERIVQDAQLVSNILVTASMIPEGNGCEAGGTGYINALDAFTGTSAGSSLFDLNNDGSTTDSVVGGVPVGSVNFGVGMPTLPIFLDGKLVVGGTNAGNKPGSGGISGKSWSRVSWREIRSD
;
A
#
# COMPACT_ATOMS: atom_id res chain seq x y z
N MET A 1 -20.30 46.33 -18.71
CA MET A 1 -20.09 45.39 -19.83
C MET A 1 -21.41 44.66 -20.02
N THR A 2 -22.09 44.85 -21.11
CA THR A 2 -23.38 44.21 -21.35
C THR A 2 -23.11 42.83 -21.93
N LEU A 3 -23.56 41.75 -21.25
CA LEU A 3 -23.40 40.40 -21.75
C LEU A 3 -24.43 40.13 -22.83
N THR A 4 -23.98 39.87 -24.04
CA THR A 4 -24.82 39.45 -25.14
C THR A 4 -24.77 37.94 -25.26
N VAL A 5 -25.86 37.24 -25.00
CA VAL A 5 -25.98 35.81 -25.26
C VAL A 5 -26.87 35.66 -26.49
N THR A 6 -26.30 35.12 -27.57
CA THR A 6 -27.06 34.82 -28.78
C THR A 6 -27.66 33.41 -28.66
N TYR A 7 -28.94 33.28 -28.57
CA TYR A 7 -29.64 32.00 -28.61
C TYR A 7 -30.09 31.70 -30.05
N THR A 8 -30.00 30.45 -30.46
CA THR A 8 -30.71 29.99 -31.63
C THR A 8 -32.22 29.95 -31.37
N THR A 9 -33.00 30.05 -32.37
CA THR A 9 -34.44 30.37 -32.49
C THR A 9 -35.46 29.66 -31.56
N THR A 10 -35.01 28.87 -30.61
CA THR A 10 -35.88 28.08 -29.72
C THR A 10 -35.70 28.35 -28.22
N ASN A 11 -34.80 29.24 -27.84
CA ASN A 11 -34.52 29.50 -26.42
C ASN A 11 -34.85 30.95 -26.06
N SER A 12 -35.79 31.12 -25.17
CA SER A 12 -36.11 32.41 -24.54
C SER A 12 -35.86 32.29 -23.03
N CYS A 13 -35.53 33.42 -22.39
CA CYS A 13 -35.38 33.43 -20.93
C CYS A 13 -36.71 33.25 -20.20
N ASP A 14 -37.84 33.60 -20.81
CA ASP A 14 -39.18 33.61 -20.22
C ASP A 14 -40.21 32.84 -21.05
N GLY A 15 -39.79 31.87 -21.85
CA GLY A 15 -40.66 31.07 -22.72
C GLY A 15 -41.12 31.79 -23.99
N ASN A 16 -40.73 33.04 -24.23
CA ASN A 16 -41.02 33.79 -25.44
C ASN A 16 -39.95 33.60 -26.50
N SER A 17 -40.35 33.31 -27.74
CA SER A 17 -39.41 33.15 -28.85
C SER A 17 -38.78 34.49 -29.22
N VAL A 18 -37.47 34.52 -29.29
CA VAL A 18 -36.68 35.67 -29.75
C VAL A 18 -36.36 35.46 -31.23
N GLY A 19 -36.69 36.40 -32.05
CA GLY A 19 -36.38 36.40 -33.50
C GLY A 19 -34.85 36.32 -33.71
N SER A 20 -34.45 35.98 -34.90
CA SER A 20 -33.14 35.44 -35.26
C SER A 20 -31.86 36.23 -34.92
N TYR A 21 -31.87 37.37 -34.31
CA TYR A 21 -30.73 38.10 -33.73
C TYR A 21 -31.24 39.16 -32.78
N GLY A 22 -31.27 38.91 -31.51
CA GLY A 22 -31.71 39.85 -30.50
C GLY A 22 -30.98 39.73 -29.17
N TRP A 23 -30.87 40.86 -28.50
CA TRP A 23 -30.41 40.98 -27.13
C TRP A 23 -31.56 40.67 -26.19
N VAL A 24 -31.35 39.76 -25.26
CA VAL A 24 -32.37 39.44 -24.26
C VAL A 24 -31.83 39.80 -22.88
N ASN A 25 -32.55 40.65 -22.18
CA ASN A 25 -32.34 40.88 -20.76
C ASN A 25 -33.09 39.82 -19.95
N CYS A 26 -32.39 38.89 -19.39
CA CYS A 26 -32.99 37.92 -18.47
C CYS A 26 -33.21 38.60 -17.11
N THR A 27 -34.46 38.83 -16.74
CA THR A 27 -34.84 39.43 -15.46
C THR A 27 -35.26 38.40 -14.39
N SER A 28 -35.40 37.12 -14.79
CA SER A 28 -35.78 36.02 -13.90
C SER A 28 -34.82 34.82 -14.04
N ALA A 29 -35.32 33.63 -14.08
CA ALA A 29 -34.45 32.42 -14.16
C ALA A 29 -33.70 32.37 -15.50
N THR A 30 -32.41 32.11 -15.43
CA THR A 30 -31.53 31.90 -16.59
C THR A 30 -31.66 30.45 -17.12
N PRO A 31 -31.20 30.15 -18.36
CA PRO A 31 -31.24 28.78 -18.92
C PRO A 31 -30.57 27.71 -18.04
N THR A 32 -29.65 28.08 -17.16
CA THR A 32 -28.98 27.17 -16.23
C THR A 32 -29.68 27.04 -14.88
N GLY A 33 -30.78 27.78 -14.66
CA GLY A 33 -31.53 27.85 -13.40
C GLY A 33 -30.87 28.67 -12.30
N ARG A 34 -29.75 29.35 -12.58
CA ARG A 34 -29.09 30.28 -11.65
C ARG A 34 -29.75 31.64 -11.64
N GLY A 35 -29.60 32.41 -10.56
CA GLY A 35 -29.95 33.83 -10.53
C GLY A 35 -29.11 34.61 -11.54
N VAL A 36 -29.65 35.80 -12.00
CA VAL A 36 -28.96 36.61 -13.02
C VAL A 36 -27.53 37.00 -12.62
N SER A 37 -27.32 37.37 -11.37
CA SER A 37 -25.97 37.70 -10.85
C SER A 37 -25.00 36.52 -10.91
N ASP A 38 -25.48 35.36 -10.51
CA ASP A 38 -24.68 34.11 -10.49
C ASP A 38 -24.38 33.66 -11.92
N GLU A 39 -25.32 33.82 -12.85
CA GLU A 39 -25.10 33.50 -14.26
C GLU A 39 -24.12 34.45 -14.93
N LEU A 40 -24.16 35.73 -14.62
CA LEU A 40 -23.17 36.70 -15.08
C LEU A 40 -21.77 36.34 -14.56
N THR A 41 -21.67 35.96 -13.29
CA THR A 41 -20.41 35.51 -12.68
C THR A 41 -19.92 34.20 -13.33
N ASN A 42 -20.83 33.25 -13.55
CA ASN A 42 -20.54 31.98 -14.22
C ASN A 42 -20.01 32.22 -15.64
N PHE A 43 -20.70 33.09 -16.41
CA PHE A 43 -20.26 33.45 -17.76
C PHE A 43 -18.91 34.19 -17.75
N ALA A 44 -18.73 35.17 -16.87
CA ALA A 44 -17.47 35.89 -16.76
C ALA A 44 -16.31 34.95 -16.44
N THR A 45 -16.55 33.99 -15.56
CA THR A 45 -15.60 32.92 -15.23
C THR A 45 -15.31 32.04 -16.45
N TRP A 46 -16.36 31.53 -17.11
CA TRP A 46 -16.17 30.74 -18.34
C TRP A 46 -15.42 31.54 -19.41
N TYR A 47 -15.83 32.77 -19.66
CA TYR A 47 -15.20 33.63 -20.66
C TYR A 47 -13.70 33.90 -20.33
N SER A 48 -13.36 34.08 -19.09
CA SER A 48 -12.00 34.31 -18.64
C SER A 48 -11.11 33.08 -18.82
N TYR A 49 -11.60 31.91 -18.42
CA TYR A 49 -10.78 30.68 -18.29
C TYR A 49 -10.97 29.69 -19.44
N PHE A 50 -12.08 29.69 -20.17
CA PHE A 50 -12.42 28.59 -21.08
C PHE A 50 -12.83 29.02 -22.50
N ARG A 51 -12.88 30.32 -22.81
CA ARG A 51 -13.41 30.80 -24.10
C ARG A 51 -12.65 30.37 -25.34
N THR A 52 -11.40 29.92 -25.20
CA THR A 52 -10.58 29.39 -26.29
C THR A 52 -10.03 28.01 -25.93
N ARG A 53 -9.69 27.18 -26.94
CA ARG A 53 -9.13 25.85 -26.70
C ARG A 53 -7.91 25.90 -25.80
N ILE A 54 -6.98 26.83 -26.04
CA ILE A 54 -5.77 26.98 -25.18
C ILE A 54 -6.13 27.38 -23.74
N LYS A 55 -7.14 28.20 -23.52
CA LYS A 55 -7.61 28.53 -22.19
C LYS A 55 -8.29 27.34 -21.51
N ALA A 56 -9.09 26.60 -22.27
CA ALA A 56 -9.71 25.36 -21.78
C ALA A 56 -8.65 24.31 -21.39
N ALA A 57 -7.61 24.14 -22.20
CA ALA A 57 -6.48 23.28 -21.90
C ALA A 57 -5.75 23.70 -20.61
N LYS A 58 -5.43 25.00 -20.46
CA LYS A 58 -4.80 25.52 -19.26
C LYS A 58 -5.64 25.29 -18.01
N GLY A 59 -6.93 25.61 -18.06
CA GLY A 59 -7.85 25.43 -16.94
C GLY A 59 -7.97 23.97 -16.53
N GLY A 60 -8.18 23.08 -17.50
CA GLY A 60 -8.31 21.66 -17.25
C GLY A 60 -7.01 20.98 -16.77
N ALA A 61 -5.86 21.35 -17.36
CA ALA A 61 -4.57 20.86 -16.89
C ALA A 61 -4.26 21.36 -15.46
N ALA A 62 -4.53 22.64 -15.19
CA ALA A 62 -4.34 23.21 -13.86
C ALA A 62 -5.17 22.47 -12.80
N GLU A 63 -6.42 22.13 -13.11
CA GLU A 63 -7.30 21.41 -12.19
C GLU A 63 -6.86 19.97 -11.99
N ALA A 64 -6.48 19.25 -13.05
CA ALA A 64 -6.02 17.87 -12.96
C ALA A 64 -4.72 17.72 -12.14
N PHE A 65 -3.76 18.63 -12.34
CA PHE A 65 -2.49 18.62 -11.60
C PHE A 65 -2.59 19.18 -10.17
N LYS A 66 -3.70 19.82 -9.82
CA LYS A 66 -3.93 20.35 -8.46
C LYS A 66 -3.78 19.27 -7.38
N ALA A 67 -4.31 18.08 -7.64
CA ALA A 67 -4.29 16.96 -6.72
C ALA A 67 -2.93 16.20 -6.68
N GLN A 68 -2.01 16.50 -7.60
CA GLN A 68 -0.72 15.80 -7.63
C GLN A 68 0.19 16.25 -6.49
N GLY A 69 0.86 15.29 -5.86
CA GLY A 69 1.79 15.50 -4.77
C GLY A 69 3.24 15.20 -5.16
N ASN A 70 4.07 15.00 -4.16
CA ASN A 70 5.52 14.75 -4.27
C ASN A 70 5.93 13.37 -4.80
N LYS A 71 4.97 12.54 -5.23
CA LYS A 71 5.23 11.17 -5.70
C LYS A 71 5.62 11.10 -7.17
N VAL A 72 5.37 12.17 -7.92
CA VAL A 72 5.71 12.28 -9.35
C VAL A 72 6.74 13.36 -9.57
N ARG A 73 7.62 13.15 -10.54
CA ARG A 73 8.59 14.11 -11.06
C ARG A 73 8.05 14.64 -12.37
N VAL A 74 8.02 15.95 -12.55
CA VAL A 74 7.30 16.57 -13.65
C VAL A 74 8.20 17.56 -14.39
N GLY A 75 8.27 17.41 -15.72
CA GLY A 75 8.76 18.41 -16.64
C GLY A 75 7.63 19.02 -17.45
N TYR A 76 7.90 20.03 -18.23
CA TYR A 76 6.96 20.70 -19.12
C TYR A 76 7.60 21.04 -20.46
N ARG A 77 6.95 20.65 -21.57
CA ARG A 77 7.30 21.07 -22.92
C ARG A 77 6.07 21.59 -23.66
N SER A 78 6.26 22.66 -24.42
CA SER A 78 5.30 23.07 -25.44
C SER A 78 5.65 22.46 -26.79
N LEU A 79 4.63 22.21 -27.61
CA LEU A 79 4.82 21.64 -28.96
C LEU A 79 5.63 22.57 -29.88
N HIS A 80 5.69 23.86 -29.58
CA HIS A 80 6.55 24.79 -30.28
C HIS A 80 7.17 25.77 -29.27
N PRO A 81 8.43 25.59 -28.87
CA PRO A 81 9.02 26.26 -27.71
C PRO A 81 9.46 27.75 -27.93
N THR A 82 9.28 28.33 -29.10
CA THR A 82 10.02 29.54 -29.50
C THR A 82 9.50 30.86 -28.94
N ASN A 83 8.33 30.96 -28.33
CA ASN A 83 7.71 32.29 -28.16
C ASN A 83 7.41 32.79 -26.74
N ASN A 84 8.01 32.31 -25.71
CA ASN A 84 7.96 32.97 -24.40
C ASN A 84 9.06 32.51 -23.43
N SER A 85 10.19 32.16 -24.01
CA SER A 85 11.35 31.67 -23.25
C SER A 85 11.91 32.65 -22.23
N SER A 86 11.60 33.94 -22.35
CA SER A 86 12.07 34.95 -21.40
C SER A 86 11.23 35.05 -20.11
N ILE A 87 9.97 34.63 -20.12
CA ILE A 87 9.05 34.75 -18.95
C ILE A 87 8.95 33.45 -18.18
N ALA A 88 8.78 32.33 -18.90
CA ALA A 88 8.70 30.98 -18.31
C ALA A 88 9.11 29.95 -19.37
N PRO A 89 10.40 29.54 -19.41
CA PRO A 89 10.89 28.58 -20.40
C PRO A 89 10.34 27.17 -20.15
N ASP A 90 10.32 26.35 -21.22
CA ASP A 90 10.16 24.92 -21.11
C ASP A 90 11.29 24.34 -20.26
N PHE A 91 11.01 23.27 -19.55
CA PHE A 91 12.00 22.64 -18.67
C PHE A 91 11.84 21.13 -18.63
N ASN A 92 12.96 20.44 -18.64
CA ASN A 92 13.02 19.03 -18.29
C ASN A 92 12.74 18.84 -16.79
N ILE A 93 12.51 17.60 -16.36
CA ILE A 93 12.42 17.31 -14.92
C ILE A 93 13.66 17.91 -14.23
N PRO A 94 13.50 18.85 -13.26
CA PRO A 94 14.63 19.54 -12.65
C PRO A 94 15.32 18.65 -11.61
N VAL A 95 16.04 17.64 -12.09
CA VAL A 95 16.78 16.67 -11.27
C VAL A 95 17.90 17.37 -10.52
N GLY A 96 18.00 17.12 -9.20
CA GLY A 96 19.03 17.69 -8.34
C GLY A 96 18.74 19.11 -7.84
N ASP A 97 17.50 19.61 -7.99
CA ASP A 97 17.09 20.96 -7.53
C ASP A 97 16.74 21.03 -6.02
N GLY A 98 17.16 20.06 -5.21
CA GLY A 98 16.80 19.97 -3.80
C GLY A 98 15.50 19.22 -3.52
N ASN A 99 14.54 19.22 -4.46
CA ASN A 99 13.33 18.40 -4.46
C ASN A 99 13.35 17.32 -5.54
N ASP A 100 14.42 17.24 -6.28
CA ASP A 100 14.67 16.26 -7.32
C ASP A 100 13.56 16.21 -8.39
N GLY A 101 13.04 17.36 -8.78
CA GLY A 101 11.98 17.48 -9.77
C GLY A 101 10.59 17.02 -9.29
N ARG A 102 10.43 16.67 -8.03
CA ARG A 102 9.15 16.28 -7.45
C ARG A 102 8.15 17.43 -7.46
N PHE A 103 6.89 17.12 -7.70
CA PHE A 103 5.82 18.11 -7.81
C PHE A 103 5.35 18.60 -6.43
N VAL A 104 6.19 19.36 -5.74
CA VAL A 104 5.95 19.86 -4.38
C VAL A 104 5.64 21.34 -4.34
N ASN A 105 4.85 21.75 -3.34
CA ASN A 105 4.72 23.16 -2.95
C ASN A 105 6.01 23.57 -2.21
N GLY A 106 6.47 24.81 -2.40
CA GLY A 106 7.56 25.37 -1.59
C GLY A 106 7.15 25.45 -0.13
N ASN A 107 8.03 25.06 0.75
CA ASN A 107 7.86 25.31 2.17
C ASN A 107 8.29 26.74 2.50
N VAL A 108 7.34 27.65 2.46
CA VAL A 108 7.57 29.08 2.77
C VAL A 108 8.21 29.28 4.17
N ALA A 109 7.97 28.33 5.09
CA ALA A 109 8.57 28.35 6.43
C ALA A 109 10.08 28.05 6.44
N ASN A 110 10.61 27.42 5.37
CA ASN A 110 12.05 27.16 5.20
C ASN A 110 12.77 28.20 4.34
N GLY A 111 12.10 29.30 3.98
CA GLY A 111 12.69 30.35 3.14
C GLY A 111 12.72 30.01 1.65
N ASP A 112 12.07 28.95 1.19
CA ASP A 112 11.91 28.63 -0.22
C ASP A 112 10.99 29.69 -0.86
N ALA A 113 11.52 30.46 -1.79
CA ALA A 113 10.68 31.35 -2.56
C ALA A 113 9.66 30.51 -3.33
N ALA A 114 8.37 30.77 -3.13
CA ALA A 114 7.27 30.04 -3.75
C ALA A 114 7.38 29.93 -5.29
N ALA A 115 8.19 30.77 -5.93
CA ALA A 115 8.43 30.80 -7.36
C ALA A 115 9.45 29.76 -7.87
N THR A 116 10.20 29.07 -7.00
CA THR A 116 11.32 28.20 -7.40
C THR A 116 11.01 26.71 -7.40
N THR A 117 9.87 26.28 -6.86
CA THR A 117 9.51 24.86 -6.81
C THR A 117 9.08 24.32 -8.17
N THR A 118 9.23 23.03 -8.41
CA THR A 118 8.78 22.37 -9.65
C THR A 118 7.31 22.65 -9.94
N ARG A 119 6.44 22.61 -8.91
CA ARG A 119 5.02 22.91 -9.06
C ARG A 119 4.79 24.35 -9.52
N SER A 120 5.45 25.33 -8.90
CA SER A 120 5.33 26.74 -9.31
C SER A 120 5.89 26.98 -10.71
N LYS A 121 7.05 26.40 -11.07
CA LYS A 121 7.60 26.46 -12.42
C LYS A 121 6.60 25.91 -13.45
N TRP A 122 5.97 24.76 -13.14
CA TRP A 122 5.01 24.12 -14.02
C TRP A 122 3.78 24.99 -14.27
N TYR A 123 3.16 25.52 -13.20
CA TYR A 123 1.99 26.39 -13.33
C TYR A 123 2.33 27.69 -14.04
N ASN A 124 3.47 28.33 -13.74
CA ASN A 124 3.94 29.53 -14.42
C ASN A 124 4.12 29.27 -15.91
N ARG A 125 4.71 28.13 -16.28
CA ARG A 125 4.88 27.75 -17.68
C ARG A 125 3.56 27.43 -18.37
N LEU A 126 2.67 26.69 -17.72
CA LEU A 126 1.34 26.38 -18.23
C LEU A 126 0.56 27.67 -18.56
N PHE A 127 0.51 28.61 -17.62
CA PHE A 127 -0.24 29.85 -17.81
C PHE A 127 0.43 30.81 -18.80
N ALA A 128 1.74 30.74 -18.97
CA ALA A 128 2.46 31.53 -19.98
C ALA A 128 2.35 30.94 -21.40
N ALA A 129 1.92 29.68 -21.58
CA ALA A 129 1.80 29.10 -22.92
C ALA A 129 0.78 29.81 -23.80
N TYR A 130 1.04 29.93 -25.09
CA TYR A 130 0.05 30.33 -26.09
C TYR A 130 0.20 29.58 -27.42
N ALA A 131 -0.86 29.63 -28.21
CA ALA A 131 -0.97 28.97 -29.49
C ALA A 131 -0.71 29.98 -30.60
N ASP A 132 0.48 29.95 -31.17
CA ASP A 132 0.91 30.90 -32.20
C ASP A 132 1.74 30.29 -33.34
N ASN A 133 1.99 28.98 -33.32
CA ASN A 133 2.84 28.29 -34.32
C ASN A 133 2.30 26.90 -34.65
N GLY A 134 3.04 26.17 -35.55
CA GLY A 134 2.69 24.83 -35.97
C GLY A 134 2.68 23.81 -34.83
N THR A 135 2.22 22.60 -35.14
CA THR A 135 1.98 21.52 -34.19
C THR A 135 2.84 20.28 -34.55
N PRO A 136 4.16 20.29 -34.30
CA PRO A 136 5.08 19.20 -34.69
C PRO A 136 5.06 18.02 -33.70
N LEU A 137 3.91 17.32 -33.56
CA LEU A 137 3.69 16.28 -32.56
C LEU A 137 4.73 15.17 -32.57
N GLN A 138 5.10 14.64 -33.76
CA GLN A 138 6.09 13.57 -33.88
C GLN A 138 7.47 13.99 -33.36
N ALA A 139 7.90 15.19 -33.73
CA ALA A 139 9.22 15.70 -33.32
C ALA A 139 9.27 15.92 -31.78
N GLU A 140 8.20 16.43 -31.18
CA GLU A 140 8.15 16.67 -29.74
C GLU A 140 8.00 15.39 -28.92
N LEU A 141 7.22 14.41 -29.41
CA LEU A 141 7.15 13.10 -28.76
C LEU A 141 8.51 12.37 -28.86
N LYS A 142 9.20 12.51 -29.99
CA LYS A 142 10.56 12.00 -30.16
C LYS A 142 11.53 12.63 -29.16
N GLN A 143 11.45 13.95 -28.96
CA GLN A 143 12.32 14.63 -27.99
C GLN A 143 12.05 14.17 -26.54
N ALA A 144 10.79 13.84 -26.20
CA ALA A 144 10.46 13.25 -24.90
C ALA A 144 11.14 11.86 -24.75
N GLY A 145 11.06 11.01 -25.78
CA GLY A 145 11.73 9.72 -25.78
C GLY A 145 13.26 9.82 -25.72
N ASP A 146 13.84 10.75 -26.47
CA ASP A 146 15.28 11.03 -26.42
C ASP A 146 15.71 11.52 -25.03
N TYR A 147 14.88 12.34 -24.36
CA TYR A 147 15.13 12.75 -22.99
C TYR A 147 15.14 11.55 -22.03
N PHE A 148 14.17 10.64 -22.14
CA PHE A 148 14.10 9.43 -21.30
C PHE A 148 15.23 8.41 -21.59
N SER A 149 15.96 8.57 -22.69
CA SER A 149 17.14 7.75 -23.00
C SER A 149 18.44 8.29 -22.39
N GLN A 150 18.41 9.46 -21.71
CA GLN A 150 19.65 10.10 -21.20
C GLN A 150 20.20 9.39 -19.96
N SER A 151 21.54 9.19 -19.93
CA SER A 151 22.26 8.52 -18.86
C SER A 151 22.91 9.47 -17.84
N SER A 152 22.87 10.79 -18.07
CA SER A 152 23.49 11.77 -17.17
C SER A 152 22.81 11.86 -15.81
N ALA A 153 23.54 12.27 -14.79
CA ALA A 153 22.98 12.51 -13.45
C ALA A 153 21.94 13.64 -13.42
N SER A 154 21.93 14.55 -14.40
CA SER A 154 20.89 15.56 -14.60
C SER A 154 19.73 15.08 -15.47
N GLY A 155 19.80 13.87 -16.01
CA GLY A 155 18.76 13.24 -16.81
C GLY A 155 17.67 12.59 -15.95
N PRO A 156 16.67 11.93 -16.59
CA PRO A 156 15.46 11.43 -15.91
C PRO A 156 15.76 10.36 -14.86
N TYR A 157 16.90 9.66 -14.96
CA TYR A 157 17.31 8.60 -14.02
C TYR A 157 18.21 9.12 -12.88
N GLY A 158 18.65 10.40 -12.93
CA GLY A 158 19.42 11.03 -11.85
C GLY A 158 18.58 11.38 -10.61
N PRO A 159 19.17 11.96 -9.54
CA PRO A 159 20.54 12.54 -9.47
C PRO A 159 21.67 11.52 -9.32
N GLU A 160 21.36 10.28 -9.14
CA GLU A 160 22.34 9.20 -9.09
C GLU A 160 23.04 9.05 -10.45
N SER A 161 24.21 8.44 -10.47
CA SER A 161 25.00 8.24 -11.69
C SER A 161 25.43 6.79 -11.85
N GLY A 162 25.56 6.33 -13.10
CA GLY A 162 26.04 5.00 -13.44
C GLY A 162 25.19 3.90 -12.80
N ALA A 163 25.82 2.91 -12.20
CA ALA A 163 25.14 1.77 -11.57
C ALA A 163 24.25 2.12 -10.36
N ASN A 164 24.27 3.33 -9.88
CA ASN A 164 23.39 3.78 -8.79
C ASN A 164 22.09 4.41 -9.30
N GLN A 165 21.92 4.55 -10.62
CA GLN A 165 20.67 5.03 -11.20
C GLN A 165 19.58 3.95 -11.08
N TYR A 166 18.35 4.37 -10.78
CA TYR A 166 17.23 3.45 -10.58
C TYR A 166 16.72 2.90 -11.91
N SER A 167 17.04 1.64 -12.18
CA SER A 167 16.67 0.94 -13.42
C SER A 167 15.15 0.73 -13.58
N CYS A 168 14.40 0.71 -12.49
CA CYS A 168 12.95 0.48 -12.48
C CYS A 168 12.10 1.74 -12.67
N ARG A 169 12.70 2.91 -12.92
CA ARG A 169 11.92 4.14 -13.12
C ARG A 169 11.03 4.02 -14.33
N GLN A 170 9.74 4.32 -14.11
CA GLN A 170 8.74 4.37 -15.17
C GLN A 170 8.67 5.79 -15.74
N ASN A 171 8.58 5.89 -17.05
CA ASN A 171 8.55 7.16 -17.75
C ASN A 171 7.26 7.31 -18.54
N PHE A 172 6.66 8.49 -18.44
CA PHE A 172 5.35 8.79 -19.00
C PHE A 172 5.40 10.09 -19.79
N ALA A 173 4.84 10.08 -20.98
CA ALA A 173 4.59 11.27 -21.77
C ALA A 173 3.09 11.48 -21.93
N ILE A 174 2.59 12.66 -21.54
CA ILE A 174 1.19 13.06 -21.75
C ILE A 174 1.17 14.08 -22.87
N LEU A 175 0.76 13.66 -24.06
CA LEU A 175 0.67 14.48 -25.25
C LEU A 175 -0.73 15.10 -25.36
N THR A 176 -0.80 16.42 -25.30
CA THR A 176 -2.04 17.17 -25.33
C THR A 176 -2.08 18.08 -26.55
N THR A 177 -3.08 17.92 -27.40
CA THR A 177 -3.22 18.69 -28.66
C THR A 177 -4.70 18.94 -28.97
N ASP A 178 -4.98 19.88 -29.87
CA ASP A 178 -6.30 20.02 -30.47
C ASP A 178 -6.53 19.10 -31.68
N GLY A 179 -5.59 18.18 -31.94
CA GLY A 179 -5.77 17.00 -32.78
C GLY A 179 -5.07 17.01 -34.12
N TYR A 180 -4.88 18.16 -34.74
CA TYR A 180 -4.20 18.24 -36.04
C TYR A 180 -2.71 18.53 -35.84
N TRP A 181 -1.87 17.79 -36.57
CA TRP A 181 -0.45 18.07 -36.57
C TRP A 181 0.02 18.56 -37.95
N ASN A 182 1.05 19.35 -37.93
CA ASN A 182 1.78 19.78 -39.11
C ASN A 182 3.26 19.93 -38.76
N GLY A 183 4.12 19.77 -39.72
CA GLY A 183 5.59 19.88 -39.57
C GLY A 183 6.34 18.65 -40.03
N GLY A 184 7.62 18.60 -39.69
CA GLY A 184 8.52 17.55 -40.11
C GLY A 184 8.27 16.21 -39.44
N THR A 185 8.60 15.11 -40.17
CA THR A 185 8.56 13.75 -39.61
C THR A 185 9.67 13.53 -38.58
N ALA A 186 9.45 12.63 -37.63
CA ALA A 186 10.46 12.28 -36.61
C ALA A 186 11.62 11.41 -37.12
N GLY A 187 11.49 10.86 -38.33
CA GLY A 187 12.51 9.97 -38.95
C GLY A 187 12.71 8.66 -38.20
N THR A 188 11.67 8.14 -37.56
CA THR A 188 11.72 6.89 -36.80
C THR A 188 11.61 5.64 -37.67
N GLY A 189 11.13 5.80 -38.88
CA GLY A 189 10.82 4.67 -39.79
C GLY A 189 9.45 4.07 -39.45
N ASP A 190 9.14 2.93 -40.06
CA ASP A 190 7.97 2.09 -39.80
C ASP A 190 8.32 1.12 -38.68
N VAL A 191 7.85 1.39 -37.46
CA VAL A 191 8.18 0.61 -36.26
C VAL A 191 7.06 -0.36 -35.92
N ASP A 192 5.82 0.09 -36.05
CA ASP A 192 4.66 -0.68 -35.61
C ASP A 192 4.22 -1.78 -36.61
N SER A 193 4.60 -1.65 -37.87
CA SER A 193 4.37 -2.70 -38.87
C SER A 193 5.61 -3.54 -39.17
N SER A 194 6.67 -3.39 -38.40
CA SER A 194 7.93 -4.13 -38.47
C SER A 194 8.23 -4.90 -37.18
N ALA A 195 8.68 -6.16 -37.31
CA ALA A 195 9.10 -6.97 -36.17
C ALA A 195 10.33 -6.33 -35.50
N GLN A 196 10.34 -6.32 -34.17
CA GLN A 196 11.38 -5.69 -33.36
C GLN A 196 12.28 -6.75 -32.71
N PRO A 197 13.54 -6.40 -32.38
CA PRO A 197 14.45 -7.27 -31.64
C PRO A 197 13.88 -7.76 -30.30
N THR A 198 14.25 -8.98 -29.93
CA THR A 198 13.89 -9.53 -28.61
C THR A 198 14.59 -8.79 -27.50
N ILE A 199 13.83 -8.32 -26.51
CA ILE A 199 14.34 -7.77 -25.26
C ILE A 199 14.31 -8.86 -24.19
N THR A 200 15.41 -8.99 -23.45
CA THR A 200 15.52 -9.94 -22.32
C THR A 200 15.71 -9.21 -21.01
N GLY A 201 15.24 -9.80 -19.93
CA GLY A 201 15.35 -9.23 -18.60
C GLY A 201 15.58 -10.30 -17.55
N ALA A 202 15.89 -9.86 -16.33
CA ALA A 202 15.99 -10.77 -15.21
C ALA A 202 14.65 -11.50 -14.97
N PRO A 203 14.63 -12.65 -14.32
CA PRO A 203 13.41 -13.34 -13.92
C PRO A 203 12.52 -12.44 -13.07
N LYS A 204 11.19 -12.54 -13.20
CA LYS A 204 10.24 -11.83 -12.31
C LYS A 204 10.41 -12.25 -10.87
N GLN A 205 10.62 -13.55 -10.67
CA GLN A 205 10.98 -14.10 -9.37
C GLN A 205 12.23 -14.96 -9.56
N LYS A 206 13.04 -15.02 -8.54
CA LYS A 206 14.25 -15.81 -8.59
C LYS A 206 13.89 -17.30 -8.70
N GLY A 207 14.45 -18.00 -9.70
CA GLY A 207 14.07 -19.36 -10.08
C GLY A 207 13.15 -19.45 -11.31
N ASP A 208 12.52 -18.35 -11.71
CA ASP A 208 11.81 -18.28 -12.99
C ASP A 208 12.80 -18.19 -14.17
N PRO A 209 12.37 -18.52 -15.39
CA PRO A 209 13.15 -18.22 -16.59
C PRO A 209 13.31 -16.72 -16.77
N ASN A 210 14.38 -16.30 -17.44
CA ASN A 210 14.57 -14.91 -17.83
C ASN A 210 13.34 -14.39 -18.58
N GLN A 211 12.94 -13.17 -18.27
CA GLN A 211 11.89 -12.50 -19.03
C GLN A 211 12.34 -12.31 -20.48
N SER A 212 11.43 -12.46 -21.41
CA SER A 212 11.68 -12.29 -22.84
C SER A 212 10.45 -11.71 -23.51
N TYR A 213 10.63 -10.70 -24.34
CA TYR A 213 9.57 -10.08 -25.11
C TYR A 213 10.05 -9.81 -26.53
N THR A 214 9.24 -10.19 -27.51
CA THR A 214 9.49 -9.92 -28.93
C THR A 214 8.22 -9.34 -29.53
N TYR A 215 8.28 -8.14 -30.05
CA TYR A 215 7.16 -7.54 -30.74
C TYR A 215 7.05 -8.14 -32.17
N SER A 216 5.83 -8.56 -32.50
CA SER A 216 5.45 -8.93 -33.86
C SER A 216 4.23 -8.10 -34.28
N PRO A 217 4.22 -7.53 -35.49
CA PRO A 217 3.13 -6.67 -35.95
C PRO A 217 1.77 -7.37 -35.87
N THR A 218 0.86 -6.77 -35.17
CA THR A 218 -0.53 -7.24 -35.00
C THR A 218 -1.46 -6.08 -34.69
N LYS A 219 -2.73 -6.19 -35.10
CA LYS A 219 -3.74 -5.19 -34.76
C LYS A 219 -4.16 -5.33 -33.29
N PRO A 220 -4.42 -4.23 -32.59
CA PRO A 220 -4.54 -2.84 -33.08
C PRO A 220 -3.20 -2.05 -33.13
N TYR A 221 -2.06 -2.67 -32.79
CA TYR A 221 -0.78 -1.97 -32.75
C TYR A 221 -0.28 -1.58 -34.17
N SER A 222 -0.40 -2.46 -35.14
CA SER A 222 0.08 -2.21 -36.51
C SER A 222 -0.99 -1.57 -37.36
N ASP A 223 -0.61 -0.60 -38.19
CA ASP A 223 -1.45 -0.04 -39.26
C ASP A 223 -1.58 -0.98 -40.48
N GLY A 224 -0.74 -2.01 -40.55
CA GLY A 224 -0.79 -3.06 -41.58
C GLY A 224 -0.14 -2.67 -42.90
N THR A 225 0.61 -1.59 -42.94
CA THR A 225 1.35 -1.15 -44.14
C THR A 225 2.72 -0.58 -43.80
N THR A 226 3.71 -0.93 -44.59
CA THR A 226 5.07 -0.41 -44.47
C THR A 226 5.28 0.92 -45.22
N THR A 227 4.24 1.46 -45.87
CA THR A 227 4.32 2.72 -46.60
C THR A 227 4.08 3.95 -45.77
N TRP A 228 3.48 3.80 -44.60
CA TRP A 228 3.27 4.87 -43.64
C TRP A 228 4.34 4.78 -42.54
N SER A 229 5.28 5.64 -42.60
CA SER A 229 6.42 5.62 -41.67
C SER A 229 6.59 6.93 -40.94
N SER A 230 7.12 6.83 -39.76
CA SER A 230 7.30 7.97 -38.87
C SER A 230 6.00 8.69 -38.52
N THR A 231 4.89 7.94 -38.43
CA THR A 231 3.63 8.39 -37.82
C THR A 231 3.81 8.68 -36.34
N LEU A 232 2.85 9.30 -35.70
CA LEU A 232 2.91 9.50 -34.26
C LEU A 232 2.87 8.16 -33.50
N ALA A 233 2.14 7.20 -34.06
CA ALA A 233 2.08 5.82 -33.56
C ALA A 233 3.44 5.11 -33.66
N ASP A 234 4.18 5.28 -34.76
CA ASP A 234 5.55 4.75 -34.88
C ASP A 234 6.50 5.34 -33.83
N VAL A 235 6.38 6.65 -33.56
CA VAL A 235 7.20 7.29 -32.55
C VAL A 235 6.88 6.72 -31.17
N ALA A 236 5.62 6.59 -30.83
CA ALA A 236 5.20 6.00 -29.55
C ALA A 236 5.68 4.56 -29.43
N MET A 237 5.47 3.71 -30.47
CA MET A 237 5.94 2.33 -30.52
C MET A 237 7.45 2.25 -30.33
N LYS A 238 8.23 3.09 -31.01
CA LYS A 238 9.69 3.06 -30.91
C LYS A 238 10.16 3.20 -29.45
N TYR A 239 9.65 4.20 -28.74
CA TYR A 239 10.10 4.48 -27.37
C TYR A 239 9.44 3.59 -26.31
N TRP A 240 8.44 2.79 -26.70
CA TRP A 240 7.92 1.74 -25.85
C TRP A 240 8.65 0.40 -26.10
N VAL A 241 8.86 -0.01 -27.36
CA VAL A 241 9.40 -1.33 -27.72
C VAL A 241 10.94 -1.38 -27.73
N THR A 242 11.60 -0.26 -27.42
CA THR A 242 13.06 -0.18 -27.35
C THR A 242 13.49 -0.05 -25.90
N ASP A 243 14.48 -0.83 -25.48
CA ASP A 243 15.15 -0.62 -24.20
C ASP A 243 15.96 0.69 -24.27
N LEU A 244 15.46 1.72 -23.59
CA LEU A 244 16.03 3.08 -23.64
C LEU A 244 17.33 3.21 -22.84
N ARG A 245 17.64 2.24 -21.95
CA ARG A 245 18.76 2.31 -21.03
C ARG A 245 19.52 0.99 -20.91
N THR A 246 19.99 0.49 -22.05
CA THR A 246 20.83 -0.72 -22.11
C THR A 246 22.14 -0.62 -21.32
N ASP A 247 22.51 0.61 -20.91
CA ASP A 247 23.69 0.92 -20.10
C ASP A 247 23.46 0.77 -18.58
N ILE A 248 22.17 0.71 -18.14
CA ILE A 248 21.85 0.66 -16.72
C ILE A 248 21.87 -0.79 -16.22
N ALA A 249 22.61 -1.05 -15.17
CA ALA A 249 22.61 -2.32 -14.49
C ALA A 249 21.54 -2.35 -13.38
N ALA A 250 21.01 -3.52 -13.03
CA ALA A 250 20.24 -3.62 -11.82
C ALA A 250 21.08 -3.21 -10.62
N MET A 251 20.49 -2.52 -9.68
CA MET A 251 21.18 -1.98 -8.52
C MET A 251 21.92 -3.11 -7.77
N GLY A 252 23.23 -2.99 -7.62
CA GLY A 252 24.09 -4.01 -7.00
C GLY A 252 24.57 -5.13 -7.93
N THR A 253 24.32 -5.06 -9.24
CA THR A 253 24.85 -6.00 -10.24
C THR A 253 25.65 -5.28 -11.33
N THR A 254 26.53 -6.02 -12.03
CA THR A 254 27.40 -5.46 -13.07
C THR A 254 26.98 -5.84 -14.50
N ALA A 255 25.87 -6.51 -14.71
CA ALA A 255 25.51 -7.09 -16.01
C ALA A 255 24.07 -6.78 -16.45
N SER A 256 23.90 -6.23 -17.66
CA SER A 256 22.68 -6.40 -18.47
C SER A 256 22.49 -7.92 -18.81
N PRO A 257 21.30 -8.51 -18.70
CA PRO A 257 19.97 -7.91 -18.70
C PRO A 257 19.35 -7.64 -17.32
N ALA A 258 20.11 -7.66 -16.25
CA ALA A 258 19.62 -7.48 -14.89
C ALA A 258 19.05 -6.06 -14.65
N GLY A 259 19.38 -5.07 -15.50
CA GLY A 259 18.79 -3.75 -15.47
C GLY A 259 17.35 -3.66 -15.95
N ASN A 260 16.83 -4.70 -16.64
CA ASN A 260 15.46 -4.72 -17.14
C ASN A 260 14.51 -5.27 -16.06
N ASN A 261 14.11 -4.41 -15.13
CA ASN A 261 13.32 -4.72 -13.95
C ASN A 261 12.20 -3.69 -13.68
N VAL A 262 11.74 -2.99 -14.72
CA VAL A 262 10.59 -2.08 -14.59
C VAL A 262 9.36 -2.90 -14.18
N PRO A 263 8.57 -2.45 -13.18
CA PRO A 263 7.35 -3.15 -12.77
C PRO A 263 6.33 -3.26 -13.91
N THR A 264 5.86 -4.46 -14.17
CA THR A 264 4.90 -4.75 -15.24
C THR A 264 3.46 -4.76 -14.72
N THR A 265 2.51 -4.42 -15.59
CA THR A 265 1.07 -4.60 -15.38
C THR A 265 0.45 -5.39 -16.52
N ASP A 266 -0.82 -5.78 -16.40
CA ASP A 266 -1.52 -6.46 -17.51
C ASP A 266 -1.64 -5.55 -18.75
N ASP A 267 -1.76 -4.23 -18.55
CA ASP A 267 -1.85 -3.24 -19.62
C ASP A 267 -0.47 -2.86 -20.18
N ASP A 268 0.60 -3.08 -19.43
CA ASP A 268 1.96 -2.72 -19.80
C ASP A 268 2.95 -3.81 -19.39
N PRO A 269 3.22 -4.77 -20.24
CA PRO A 269 4.09 -5.91 -19.96
C PRO A 269 5.59 -5.58 -20.06
N ALA A 270 5.97 -4.33 -20.34
CA ALA A 270 7.36 -3.96 -20.58
C ALA A 270 8.15 -3.92 -19.25
N PHE A 271 9.10 -4.85 -19.12
CA PHE A 271 10.02 -4.94 -17.96
C PHE A 271 11.34 -4.19 -18.19
N TRP A 272 11.51 -3.54 -19.34
CA TRP A 272 12.67 -2.71 -19.72
C TRP A 272 12.35 -1.22 -19.56
N GLN A 273 13.34 -0.36 -19.62
CA GLN A 273 13.15 1.08 -19.56
C GLN A 273 12.52 1.57 -20.88
N HIS A 274 11.34 2.11 -20.80
CA HIS A 274 10.53 2.55 -21.94
C HIS A 274 9.75 3.82 -21.60
N MET A 275 9.05 4.39 -22.57
CA MET A 275 8.16 5.52 -22.41
C MET A 275 6.72 5.13 -22.72
N VAL A 276 5.84 5.28 -21.74
CA VAL A 276 4.39 5.15 -21.93
C VAL A 276 3.82 6.45 -22.46
N THR A 277 3.00 6.40 -23.51
CA THR A 277 2.44 7.58 -24.18
C THR A 277 0.94 7.69 -23.97
N PHE A 278 0.49 8.81 -23.37
CA PHE A 278 -0.92 9.17 -23.22
C PHE A 278 -1.29 10.24 -24.26
N GLY A 279 -2.43 10.06 -24.95
CA GLY A 279 -2.96 11.01 -25.93
C GLY A 279 -4.21 11.72 -25.44
N ILE A 280 -4.24 13.05 -25.47
CA ILE A 280 -5.43 13.83 -25.15
C ILE A 280 -5.74 14.80 -26.28
N SER A 281 -6.88 14.59 -26.94
CA SER A 281 -7.40 15.50 -27.98
C SER A 281 -8.41 16.48 -27.41
N ILE A 282 -8.24 17.77 -27.70
CA ILE A 282 -9.14 18.85 -27.21
C ILE A 282 -10.07 19.30 -28.32
N GLY A 283 -11.36 19.04 -28.16
CA GLY A 283 -12.40 19.50 -29.06
C GLY A 283 -12.55 18.69 -30.34
N MET A 284 -11.76 17.61 -30.54
CA MET A 284 -11.79 16.78 -31.71
C MET A 284 -12.08 15.32 -31.36
N LYS A 285 -12.71 14.61 -32.29
CA LYS A 285 -12.98 13.17 -32.19
C LYS A 285 -12.23 12.44 -33.30
N THR A 286 -11.97 11.15 -33.09
CA THR A 286 -11.41 10.24 -34.11
C THR A 286 -12.37 10.13 -35.30
N THR A 287 -11.84 9.94 -36.48
CA THR A 287 -12.67 9.71 -37.69
C THR A 287 -13.34 8.34 -37.65
N LEU A 288 -12.74 7.39 -36.94
CA LEU A 288 -13.25 6.03 -36.74
C LEU A 288 -14.33 5.94 -35.65
N GLY A 289 -14.62 7.06 -34.95
CA GLY A 289 -15.65 7.12 -33.91
C GLY A 289 -15.25 6.46 -32.60
N MET A 290 -14.02 6.01 -32.44
CA MET A 290 -13.48 5.45 -31.18
C MET A 290 -13.13 6.55 -30.19
N ALA A 291 -13.36 6.31 -28.91
CA ALA A 291 -13.14 7.26 -27.84
C ALA A 291 -12.03 6.86 -26.87
N SER A 292 -11.59 5.60 -26.89
CA SER A 292 -10.64 5.04 -25.95
C SER A 292 -9.71 3.99 -26.62
N VAL A 293 -8.66 3.63 -25.90
CA VAL A 293 -7.74 2.54 -26.29
C VAL A 293 -8.47 1.19 -26.29
N GLU A 294 -9.38 0.96 -25.35
CA GLU A 294 -10.19 -0.26 -25.25
C GLU A 294 -11.09 -0.46 -26.48
N ASP A 295 -11.61 0.64 -27.06
CA ASP A 295 -12.34 0.58 -28.31
C ASP A 295 -11.47 0.03 -29.45
N ALA A 296 -10.20 0.48 -29.52
CA ALA A 296 -9.26 0.02 -30.54
C ALA A 296 -8.93 -1.47 -30.41
N PHE A 297 -8.79 -1.98 -29.19
CA PHE A 297 -8.58 -3.42 -28.95
C PHE A 297 -9.82 -4.26 -29.33
N THR A 298 -11.01 -3.70 -29.13
CA THR A 298 -12.27 -4.37 -29.48
C THR A 298 -12.50 -4.38 -30.99
N VAL A 299 -12.33 -3.23 -31.65
CA VAL A 299 -12.63 -3.03 -33.09
C VAL A 299 -11.51 -3.56 -33.98
N LYS A 300 -10.24 -3.47 -33.53
CA LYS A 300 -9.04 -3.77 -34.33
C LYS A 300 -9.06 -3.06 -35.68
N PRO A 301 -9.04 -1.73 -35.70
CA PRO A 301 -9.36 -0.91 -36.85
C PRO A 301 -8.35 -1.07 -38.01
N ASN A 302 -8.76 -0.65 -39.20
CA ASN A 302 -7.85 -0.23 -40.23
C ASN A 302 -7.56 1.26 -40.00
N TRP A 303 -6.38 1.54 -39.50
CA TRP A 303 -6.00 2.91 -39.21
C TRP A 303 -6.00 3.74 -40.50
N PRO A 304 -6.54 4.98 -40.47
CA PRO A 304 -6.49 5.85 -41.64
C PRO A 304 -5.09 6.46 -41.78
N GLN A 305 -4.69 6.78 -42.98
CA GLN A 305 -3.40 7.44 -43.22
C GLN A 305 -3.37 8.84 -42.59
N PRO A 306 -2.45 9.12 -41.69
CA PRO A 306 -2.26 10.46 -41.14
C PRO A 306 -1.48 11.33 -42.14
N GLY A 307 -1.57 12.66 -41.98
CA GLY A 307 -0.86 13.61 -42.83
C GLY A 307 -1.05 15.04 -42.31
N ASN A 308 -0.32 16.00 -42.89
CA ASN A 308 -0.41 17.40 -42.46
C ASN A 308 -1.86 17.90 -42.48
N ASP A 309 -2.33 18.39 -41.34
CA ASP A 309 -3.64 19.00 -41.14
C ASP A 309 -4.84 18.10 -41.53
N LEU A 310 -4.69 16.77 -41.45
CA LEU A 310 -5.78 15.83 -41.72
C LEU A 310 -6.55 15.43 -40.46
N ALA A 311 -7.85 15.17 -40.64
CA ALA A 311 -8.68 14.68 -39.54
C ALA A 311 -8.21 13.33 -38.97
N ALA A 312 -7.58 12.47 -39.82
CA ALA A 312 -6.96 11.22 -39.41
C ALA A 312 -5.82 11.36 -38.37
N ASN A 313 -5.32 12.56 -38.15
CA ASN A 313 -4.30 12.82 -37.11
C ASN A 313 -4.82 12.58 -35.68
N VAL A 314 -6.13 12.68 -35.46
CA VAL A 314 -6.72 12.32 -34.17
C VAL A 314 -6.75 10.81 -33.97
N ASP A 315 -6.93 10.06 -35.07
CA ASP A 315 -6.80 8.58 -35.05
C ASP A 315 -5.34 8.16 -34.84
N ASP A 316 -4.36 8.88 -35.43
CA ASP A 316 -2.93 8.66 -35.19
C ASP A 316 -2.54 8.96 -33.71
N LEU A 317 -3.17 9.96 -33.08
CA LEU A 317 -2.98 10.22 -31.65
C LEU A 317 -3.56 9.09 -30.75
N LEU A 318 -4.73 8.54 -31.12
CA LEU A 318 -5.27 7.35 -30.46
C LEU A 318 -4.33 6.14 -30.70
N HIS A 319 -3.87 5.95 -31.93
CA HIS A 319 -2.96 4.87 -32.28
C HIS A 319 -1.62 4.98 -31.51
N ALA A 320 -1.11 6.21 -31.33
CA ALA A 320 0.07 6.45 -30.52
C ALA A 320 -0.15 6.09 -29.02
N ALA A 321 -1.35 6.32 -28.50
CA ALA A 321 -1.69 5.89 -27.14
C ALA A 321 -1.81 4.36 -27.03
N VAL A 322 -2.32 3.68 -28.06
CA VAL A 322 -2.32 2.20 -28.16
C VAL A 322 -0.89 1.67 -28.16
N ASN A 323 -0.05 2.18 -29.05
CA ASN A 323 1.33 1.73 -29.26
C ASN A 323 2.25 2.06 -28.08
N GLY A 324 1.96 3.16 -27.37
CA GLY A 324 2.68 3.56 -26.17
C GLY A 324 2.09 2.97 -24.88
N HIS A 325 1.12 2.05 -24.95
CA HIS A 325 0.49 1.39 -23.79
C HIS A 325 -0.07 2.37 -22.73
N GLY A 326 -0.50 3.57 -23.17
CA GLY A 326 -1.15 4.57 -22.34
C GLY A 326 -2.67 4.58 -22.49
N GLN A 327 -3.26 5.77 -22.37
CA GLN A 327 -4.69 5.98 -22.57
C GLN A 327 -4.93 7.11 -23.57
N PHE A 328 -6.09 7.09 -24.20
CA PHE A 328 -6.55 8.14 -25.08
C PHE A 328 -7.85 8.77 -24.56
N VAL A 329 -7.96 10.09 -24.67
CA VAL A 329 -9.16 10.83 -24.31
C VAL A 329 -9.52 11.85 -25.39
N ALA A 330 -10.71 11.73 -25.96
CA ALA A 330 -11.30 12.73 -26.84
C ALA A 330 -12.12 13.73 -26.01
N ALA A 331 -11.49 14.80 -25.53
CA ALA A 331 -12.10 15.79 -24.65
C ALA A 331 -12.86 16.84 -25.44
N THR A 332 -14.18 16.71 -25.55
CA THR A 332 -15.06 17.68 -26.24
C THR A 332 -15.50 18.85 -25.37
N SER A 333 -15.11 18.85 -24.08
CA SER A 333 -15.34 19.96 -23.16
C SER A 333 -14.17 20.12 -22.19
N PRO A 334 -13.99 21.29 -21.53
CA PRO A 334 -12.97 21.49 -20.52
C PRO A 334 -13.07 20.51 -19.33
N ALA A 335 -14.29 20.14 -18.96
CA ALA A 335 -14.53 19.17 -17.88
C ALA A 335 -14.05 17.77 -18.26
N LEU A 336 -14.38 17.30 -19.48
CA LEU A 336 -13.87 16.01 -19.99
C LEU A 336 -12.36 16.00 -20.15
N PHE A 337 -11.76 17.15 -20.47
CA PHE A 337 -10.31 17.28 -20.53
C PHE A 337 -9.66 17.10 -19.15
N ALA A 338 -10.17 17.80 -18.13
CA ALA A 338 -9.70 17.66 -16.77
C ALA A 338 -9.91 16.21 -16.25
N GLU A 339 -11.07 15.61 -16.53
CA GLU A 339 -11.37 14.22 -16.16
C GLU A 339 -10.41 13.23 -16.85
N GLY A 340 -10.19 13.36 -18.16
CA GLY A 340 -9.30 12.49 -18.90
C GLY A 340 -7.85 12.57 -18.41
N LEU A 341 -7.38 13.77 -18.16
CA LEU A 341 -6.04 13.97 -17.61
C LEU A 341 -5.91 13.42 -16.17
N THR A 342 -6.93 13.56 -15.35
CA THR A 342 -6.99 12.98 -14.02
C THR A 342 -6.95 11.45 -14.08
N LYS A 343 -7.69 10.83 -15.03
CA LYS A 343 -7.65 9.38 -15.25
C LYS A 343 -6.25 8.91 -15.67
N ALA A 344 -5.59 9.62 -16.58
CA ALA A 344 -4.21 9.31 -16.98
C ALA A 344 -3.26 9.37 -15.77
N LEU A 345 -3.34 10.41 -14.95
CA LEU A 345 -2.54 10.56 -13.72
C LEU A 345 -2.86 9.47 -12.67
N ALA A 346 -4.11 9.07 -12.53
CA ALA A 346 -4.51 7.96 -11.67
C ALA A 346 -3.97 6.61 -12.17
N THR A 347 -3.93 6.39 -13.49
CA THR A 347 -3.33 5.19 -14.08
C THR A 347 -1.82 5.14 -13.80
N ILE A 348 -1.12 6.25 -13.88
CA ILE A 348 0.29 6.37 -13.47
C ILE A 348 0.46 6.00 -11.99
N ALA A 349 -0.41 6.51 -11.12
CA ALA A 349 -0.35 6.23 -9.68
C ALA A 349 -0.65 4.76 -9.33
N ARG A 350 -1.52 4.08 -10.09
CA ARG A 350 -1.89 2.66 -9.87
C ARG A 350 -0.78 1.65 -10.17
N ARG A 351 0.23 2.02 -10.93
CA ARG A 351 1.33 1.11 -11.31
C ARG A 351 2.25 0.72 -10.17
N THR A 352 2.05 1.30 -8.98
CA THR A 352 2.77 0.96 -7.74
C THR A 352 1.79 0.43 -6.70
N SER A 353 1.63 -0.89 -6.58
CA SER A 353 0.81 -1.52 -5.55
C SER A 353 1.66 -2.31 -4.56
N SER A 354 1.21 -2.38 -3.31
CA SER A 354 1.84 -3.17 -2.25
C SER A 354 0.82 -4.14 -1.66
N SER A 355 1.25 -5.34 -1.27
CA SER A 355 0.40 -6.28 -0.54
C SER A 355 0.69 -6.22 0.97
N SER A 356 -0.35 -6.44 1.77
CA SER A 356 -0.28 -6.52 3.21
C SER A 356 -0.52 -7.97 3.69
N ASN A 357 -0.68 -8.16 4.98
CA ASN A 357 -0.72 -9.44 5.67
C ASN A 357 -1.73 -10.47 5.12
N ILE A 358 -1.43 -11.75 5.34
CA ILE A 358 -2.20 -12.91 4.87
C ILE A 358 -2.86 -13.62 6.05
N ALA A 359 -4.11 -14.09 5.85
CA ALA A 359 -4.82 -14.94 6.81
C ALA A 359 -5.43 -16.16 6.10
N THR A 360 -5.75 -17.22 6.86
CA THR A 360 -6.41 -18.41 6.33
C THR A 360 -7.70 -18.73 7.07
N ASN A 361 -8.61 -19.44 6.42
CA ASN A 361 -9.88 -19.89 7.03
C ASN A 361 -9.79 -21.22 7.80
N ALA A 362 -8.62 -21.82 7.92
CA ALA A 362 -8.47 -23.10 8.61
C ALA A 362 -7.09 -23.24 9.26
N ALA A 363 -7.06 -23.78 10.47
CA ALA A 363 -5.84 -24.25 11.12
C ALA A 363 -5.33 -25.57 10.52
N THR A 364 -6.21 -26.32 9.84
CA THR A 364 -5.88 -27.50 9.04
C THR A 364 -6.63 -27.39 7.72
N ILE A 365 -5.88 -27.41 6.62
CA ILE A 365 -6.43 -27.20 5.30
C ILE A 365 -6.98 -28.49 4.75
N LYS A 366 -8.20 -28.38 4.20
CA LYS A 366 -8.80 -29.39 3.34
C LYS A 366 -8.93 -28.81 1.95
N THR A 367 -8.85 -29.66 0.94
CA THR A 367 -9.19 -29.27 -0.45
C THR A 367 -10.47 -28.46 -0.48
N GLY A 368 -10.44 -27.26 -1.10
CA GLY A 368 -11.55 -26.31 -1.08
C GLY A 368 -11.50 -25.24 0.04
N GLY A 369 -10.43 -25.20 0.85
CA GLY A 369 -10.16 -24.09 1.75
C GLY A 369 -9.88 -22.79 1.00
N LYS A 370 -9.91 -21.66 1.69
CA LYS A 370 -9.58 -20.33 1.15
C LYS A 370 -8.46 -19.68 1.92
N VAL A 371 -7.62 -18.93 1.20
CA VAL A 371 -6.63 -18.01 1.76
C VAL A 371 -7.13 -16.60 1.51
N PHE A 372 -7.10 -15.76 2.53
CA PHE A 372 -7.48 -14.36 2.43
C PHE A 372 -6.24 -13.48 2.50
N ASN A 373 -6.14 -12.52 1.62
CA ASN A 373 -5.11 -11.48 1.70
C ASN A 373 -5.73 -10.09 1.58
N ALA A 374 -5.14 -9.14 2.28
CA ALA A 374 -5.40 -7.73 2.08
C ALA A 374 -4.29 -7.13 1.23
N SER A 375 -4.62 -6.11 0.46
CA SER A 375 -3.67 -5.35 -0.35
C SER A 375 -4.12 -3.89 -0.45
N TYR A 376 -3.21 -3.01 -0.86
CA TYR A 376 -3.53 -1.61 -1.07
C TYR A 376 -2.70 -1.03 -2.22
N VAL A 377 -3.22 0.05 -2.81
CA VAL A 377 -2.52 0.81 -3.84
C VAL A 377 -2.10 2.15 -3.24
N SER A 378 -0.79 2.33 -3.09
CA SER A 378 -0.23 3.59 -2.59
C SER A 378 -0.46 4.71 -3.61
N GLY A 379 -0.69 5.92 -3.13
CA GLY A 379 -0.94 7.09 -4.00
C GLY A 379 -2.40 7.37 -4.23
N ILE A 380 -3.20 6.38 -4.62
CA ILE A 380 -4.67 6.51 -4.69
C ILE A 380 -5.37 6.05 -3.40
N TRP A 381 -4.64 5.33 -2.53
CA TRP A 381 -5.07 4.94 -1.19
C TRP A 381 -6.38 4.16 -1.17
N THR A 382 -6.43 3.12 -1.98
CA THR A 382 -7.52 2.14 -2.02
C THR A 382 -7.01 0.78 -1.56
N GLY A 383 -7.89 0.02 -0.93
CA GLY A 383 -7.63 -1.34 -0.47
C GLY A 383 -8.41 -2.39 -1.26
N ALA A 384 -7.96 -3.63 -1.13
CA ALA A 384 -8.70 -4.79 -1.57
C ALA A 384 -8.50 -5.94 -0.57
N VAL A 385 -9.54 -6.75 -0.39
CA VAL A 385 -9.46 -8.02 0.32
C VAL A 385 -9.85 -9.11 -0.67
N ASN A 386 -8.96 -10.08 -0.86
CA ASN A 386 -9.15 -11.15 -1.83
C ASN A 386 -9.20 -12.50 -1.12
N ALA A 387 -9.98 -13.41 -1.67
CA ALA A 387 -9.97 -14.81 -1.29
C ALA A 387 -9.51 -15.66 -2.48
N TRP A 388 -8.59 -16.57 -2.20
CA TRP A 388 -8.07 -17.51 -3.17
C TRP A 388 -8.48 -18.93 -2.80
N THR A 389 -8.93 -19.73 -3.77
CA THR A 389 -9.11 -21.16 -3.58
C THR A 389 -7.77 -21.87 -3.57
N LEU A 390 -7.73 -23.02 -2.91
CA LEU A 390 -6.55 -23.86 -2.87
C LEU A 390 -6.74 -25.06 -3.83
N ASP A 391 -5.70 -25.37 -4.59
CA ASP A 391 -5.64 -26.56 -5.43
C ASP A 391 -5.44 -27.85 -4.61
N ALA A 392 -5.35 -28.97 -5.28
CA ALA A 392 -5.10 -30.27 -4.63
C ALA A 392 -3.74 -30.35 -3.90
N TYR A 393 -2.85 -29.43 -4.20
CA TYR A 393 -1.51 -29.31 -3.61
C TYR A 393 -1.44 -28.18 -2.57
N ASN A 394 -2.59 -27.59 -2.19
CA ASN A 394 -2.72 -26.46 -1.27
C ASN A 394 -2.03 -25.16 -1.74
N ASN A 395 -1.82 -24.98 -3.04
CA ASN A 395 -1.39 -23.68 -3.58
C ASN A 395 -2.61 -22.79 -3.81
N PRO A 396 -2.51 -21.47 -3.57
CA PRO A 396 -3.49 -20.52 -4.05
C PRO A 396 -3.60 -20.60 -5.57
N SER A 397 -4.78 -21.00 -6.09
CA SER A 397 -4.93 -21.37 -7.51
C SER A 397 -5.81 -20.41 -8.29
N ALA A 398 -6.97 -20.04 -7.75
CA ALA A 398 -7.91 -19.15 -8.41
C ALA A 398 -8.46 -18.10 -7.44
N LEU A 399 -8.68 -16.89 -7.93
CA LEU A 399 -9.38 -15.85 -7.19
C LEU A 399 -10.84 -16.29 -7.02
N ALA A 400 -11.24 -16.54 -5.78
CA ALA A 400 -12.61 -16.91 -5.44
C ALA A 400 -13.53 -15.69 -5.43
N TRP A 401 -13.05 -14.59 -4.83
CA TRP A 401 -13.74 -13.31 -4.79
C TRP A 401 -12.78 -12.18 -4.35
N THR A 402 -13.11 -10.95 -4.75
CA THR A 402 -12.62 -9.70 -4.16
C THR A 402 -13.74 -9.11 -3.33
N ALA A 403 -13.43 -8.51 -2.17
CA ALA A 403 -14.40 -7.92 -1.27
C ALA A 403 -15.31 -6.92 -1.99
N SER A 404 -16.60 -7.01 -1.72
CA SER A 404 -17.63 -6.18 -2.35
C SER A 404 -18.35 -5.35 -1.30
N ILE A 405 -18.34 -4.03 -1.52
CA ILE A 405 -19.08 -3.06 -0.71
C ILE A 405 -20.46 -2.86 -1.35
N PRO A 406 -21.57 -3.05 -0.61
CA PRO A 406 -22.91 -2.83 -1.13
C PRO A 406 -23.14 -1.38 -1.57
N ALA A 407 -24.10 -1.19 -2.48
CA ALA A 407 -24.51 0.14 -2.91
C ALA A 407 -24.92 1.03 -1.71
N PHE A 408 -24.60 2.32 -1.77
CA PHE A 408 -24.83 3.28 -0.68
C PHE A 408 -26.23 3.22 -0.07
N SER A 409 -27.27 3.09 -0.90
CA SER A 409 -28.68 2.98 -0.43
C SER A 409 -28.92 1.83 0.56
N THR A 410 -28.21 0.73 0.39
CA THR A 410 -28.24 -0.44 1.29
C THR A 410 -27.25 -0.27 2.44
N ARG A 411 -26.02 0.11 2.11
CA ARG A 411 -24.89 0.21 3.06
C ARG A 411 -25.14 1.19 4.19
N LYS A 412 -25.71 2.36 3.91
CA LYS A 412 -25.96 3.43 4.91
C LYS A 412 -26.74 2.99 6.14
N THR A 413 -27.51 1.89 6.05
CA THR A 413 -28.24 1.32 7.19
C THR A 413 -27.46 0.26 7.94
N LYS A 414 -26.23 -0.03 7.49
CA LYS A 414 -25.34 -1.07 8.03
C LYS A 414 -24.01 -0.52 8.51
N VAL A 415 -23.89 0.79 8.66
CA VAL A 415 -22.72 1.46 9.22
C VAL A 415 -23.06 1.95 10.63
N PHE A 416 -22.28 1.48 11.60
CA PHE A 416 -22.53 1.73 13.03
C PHE A 416 -21.34 2.48 13.65
N THR A 417 -21.60 3.08 14.79
CA THR A 417 -20.60 3.85 15.55
C THR A 417 -20.91 3.74 17.05
N TYR A 418 -20.12 4.42 17.84
CA TYR A 418 -20.35 4.62 19.27
C TYR A 418 -20.60 6.12 19.55
N ASN A 419 -21.60 6.45 20.36
CA ASN A 419 -21.94 7.84 20.65
C ASN A 419 -21.29 8.39 21.94
N GLY A 420 -20.36 7.61 22.52
CA GLY A 420 -19.73 7.93 23.81
C GLY A 420 -20.35 7.19 25.00
N THR A 421 -21.51 6.56 24.83
CA THR A 421 -22.23 5.82 25.87
C THR A 421 -22.73 4.47 25.38
N THR A 422 -23.31 4.41 24.20
CA THR A 422 -23.88 3.21 23.59
C THR A 422 -23.60 3.19 22.08
N GLY A 423 -23.83 2.06 21.46
CA GLY A 423 -23.82 1.96 19.99
C GLY A 423 -24.91 2.80 19.34
N ASP A 424 -24.60 3.34 18.18
CA ASP A 424 -25.48 4.21 17.42
C ASP A 424 -25.27 3.94 15.90
N THR A 425 -26.08 4.53 15.05
CA THR A 425 -25.86 4.56 13.61
C THR A 425 -24.90 5.69 13.25
N PHE A 426 -24.02 5.43 12.29
CA PHE A 426 -23.09 6.47 11.79
C PHE A 426 -23.78 7.31 10.69
N PRO A 427 -23.60 8.66 10.72
CA PRO A 427 -22.91 9.44 11.74
C PRO A 427 -23.87 9.93 12.84
N THR A 428 -23.34 10.14 14.06
CA THR A 428 -24.03 10.93 15.08
C THR A 428 -24.02 12.44 14.72
N ALA A 429 -24.82 13.24 15.40
CA ALA A 429 -24.83 14.69 15.20
C ALA A 429 -23.46 15.36 15.43
N THR A 430 -22.73 14.91 16.46
CA THR A 430 -21.38 15.41 16.78
C THR A 430 -20.38 15.03 15.68
N GLN A 431 -20.43 13.80 15.21
CA GLN A 431 -19.58 13.32 14.11
C GLN A 431 -19.87 14.08 12.83
N THR A 432 -21.15 14.31 12.51
CA THR A 432 -21.57 15.12 11.37
C THR A 432 -20.96 16.53 11.42
N THR A 433 -20.98 17.17 12.59
CA THR A 433 -20.34 18.48 12.78
C THR A 433 -18.83 18.43 12.55
N SER A 434 -18.16 17.39 13.05
CA SER A 434 -16.71 17.21 12.89
C SER A 434 -16.29 16.85 11.46
N LEU A 435 -17.19 16.28 10.66
CA LEU A 435 -16.98 15.98 9.25
C LEU A 435 -17.25 17.18 8.32
N ASP A 436 -17.78 18.29 8.87
CA ASP A 436 -18.15 19.46 8.07
C ASP A 436 -16.93 20.25 7.61
N ARG A 437 -16.83 20.51 6.33
CA ARG A 437 -15.83 21.37 5.67
C ARG A 437 -16.51 22.43 4.77
N SER A 438 -17.78 22.77 5.03
CA SER A 438 -18.55 23.70 4.21
C SER A 438 -18.03 25.14 4.29
N THR A 439 -17.36 25.50 5.38
CA THR A 439 -16.81 26.86 5.62
C THR A 439 -15.34 27.01 5.21
N VAL A 440 -14.70 25.93 4.76
CA VAL A 440 -13.32 25.97 4.26
C VAL A 440 -13.33 26.60 2.87
N GLY A 441 -12.36 27.45 2.54
CA GLY A 441 -12.33 28.27 1.34
C GLY A 441 -12.59 27.52 0.02
N PRO A 442 -12.95 28.19 -1.06
CA PRO A 442 -13.44 27.56 -2.29
C PRO A 442 -12.43 26.63 -2.99
N VAL A 443 -11.15 26.71 -2.64
CA VAL A 443 -10.10 25.81 -3.14
C VAL A 443 -9.99 24.50 -2.38
N ASP A 444 -10.72 24.31 -1.27
CA ASP A 444 -10.52 23.19 -0.35
C ASP A 444 -11.65 22.16 -0.40
N TYR A 445 -12.31 21.98 -1.52
CA TYR A 445 -13.39 20.99 -1.72
C TYR A 445 -14.47 21.07 -0.63
N PRO A 446 -15.22 22.18 -0.54
CA PRO A 446 -16.22 22.40 0.50
C PRO A 446 -17.33 21.35 0.44
N VAL A 447 -17.68 20.78 1.58
CA VAL A 447 -18.71 19.75 1.72
C VAL A 447 -19.36 19.84 3.10
N THR A 448 -20.68 19.71 3.16
CA THR A 448 -21.38 19.63 4.45
C THR A 448 -21.07 18.31 5.14
N GLY A 449 -21.08 18.29 6.47
CA GLY A 449 -20.77 17.11 7.24
C GLY A 449 -21.66 15.91 6.89
N ALA A 450 -22.95 16.13 6.61
CA ALA A 450 -23.85 15.06 6.17
C ALA A 450 -23.42 14.45 4.82
N LYS A 451 -23.13 15.29 3.82
CA LYS A 451 -22.66 14.79 2.52
C LYS A 451 -21.27 14.13 2.60
N ASN A 452 -20.41 14.61 3.49
CA ASN A 452 -19.11 14.00 3.72
C ASN A 452 -19.28 12.62 4.38
N ALA A 453 -20.20 12.47 5.32
CA ALA A 453 -20.56 11.17 5.89
C ALA A 453 -21.16 10.23 4.82
N ASP A 454 -22.04 10.72 3.96
CA ASP A 454 -22.58 9.94 2.84
C ASP A 454 -21.45 9.45 1.92
N TYR A 455 -20.50 10.33 1.57
CA TYR A 455 -19.31 9.95 0.80
C TYR A 455 -18.50 8.84 1.51
N ILE A 456 -18.23 8.97 2.80
CA ILE A 456 -17.51 7.97 3.59
C ILE A 456 -18.28 6.63 3.58
N MET A 457 -19.59 6.64 3.66
CA MET A 457 -20.44 5.45 3.54
C MET A 457 -20.58 4.90 2.11
N GLY A 458 -20.00 5.53 1.10
CA GLY A 458 -19.94 4.99 -0.25
C GLY A 458 -20.82 5.72 -1.28
N ASP A 459 -21.41 6.90 -0.97
CA ASP A 459 -22.07 7.71 -1.97
C ASP A 459 -21.04 8.32 -2.93
N GLN A 460 -21.16 7.99 -4.21
CA GLN A 460 -20.30 8.49 -5.27
C GLN A 460 -20.96 9.60 -6.11
N SER A 461 -22.19 9.99 -5.80
CA SER A 461 -22.94 10.99 -6.57
C SER A 461 -22.30 12.39 -6.56
N GLY A 462 -21.52 12.70 -5.52
CA GLY A 462 -20.77 13.94 -5.38
C GLY A 462 -19.36 13.90 -5.99
N GLU A 463 -18.88 12.74 -6.42
CA GLU A 463 -17.52 12.57 -6.95
C GLU A 463 -17.38 13.22 -8.34
N GLY A 464 -16.19 13.69 -8.64
CA GLY A 464 -15.86 14.25 -9.93
C GLY A 464 -14.59 15.09 -9.89
N THR A 465 -14.15 15.52 -11.05
CA THR A 465 -12.94 16.31 -11.23
C THR A 465 -13.20 17.82 -11.34
N ALA A 466 -14.47 18.23 -11.46
CA ALA A 466 -14.84 19.65 -11.53
C ALA A 466 -14.69 20.32 -10.15
N VAL A 467 -14.49 21.64 -10.17
CA VAL A 467 -14.43 22.44 -8.93
C VAL A 467 -15.69 22.20 -8.08
N GLY A 468 -15.49 21.98 -6.81
CA GLY A 468 -16.57 21.70 -5.86
C GLY A 468 -17.03 20.23 -5.82
N LYS A 469 -16.43 19.35 -6.64
CA LYS A 469 -16.66 17.90 -6.58
C LYS A 469 -15.73 17.24 -5.57
N LEU A 470 -16.16 16.08 -5.06
CA LEU A 470 -15.40 15.28 -4.14
C LEU A 470 -14.44 14.35 -4.89
N ARG A 471 -13.45 13.82 -4.19
CA ARG A 471 -12.44 12.90 -4.72
C ARG A 471 -13.11 11.69 -5.39
N VAL A 472 -12.69 11.38 -6.60
CA VAL A 472 -13.08 10.17 -7.32
C VAL A 472 -12.34 8.98 -6.70
N ARG A 473 -13.06 7.91 -6.39
CA ARG A 473 -12.51 6.67 -5.84
C ARG A 473 -12.63 5.54 -6.84
N ASP A 474 -11.52 4.83 -7.09
CA ASP A 474 -11.53 3.62 -7.91
C ASP A 474 -12.14 2.42 -7.16
N ALA A 475 -11.99 2.42 -5.83
CA ALA A 475 -12.62 1.45 -4.93
C ALA A 475 -13.10 2.15 -3.66
N LEU A 476 -14.19 1.64 -3.07
CA LEU A 476 -14.77 2.20 -1.85
C LEU A 476 -14.01 1.79 -0.59
N LEU A 477 -13.32 0.64 -0.61
CA LEU A 477 -12.51 0.16 0.51
C LEU A 477 -11.23 0.97 0.60
N GLY A 478 -10.96 1.51 1.79
CA GLY A 478 -9.71 2.21 2.08
C GLY A 478 -8.50 1.27 2.15
N ASP A 479 -7.32 1.84 2.10
CA ASP A 479 -6.09 1.08 2.20
C ASP A 479 -5.97 0.35 3.54
N ILE A 480 -5.41 -0.85 3.51
CA ILE A 480 -5.18 -1.74 4.65
C ILE A 480 -3.68 -1.99 4.73
N VAL A 481 -2.99 -1.41 5.69
CA VAL A 481 -1.53 -1.44 5.79
C VAL A 481 -1.05 -2.30 6.96
N ASP A 482 -1.45 -1.95 8.19
CA ASP A 482 -1.03 -2.65 9.42
C ASP A 482 -2.09 -3.66 9.90
N SER A 483 -3.36 -3.48 9.54
CA SER A 483 -4.44 -4.42 9.86
C SER A 483 -4.29 -5.72 9.08
N SER A 484 -4.67 -6.81 9.70
CA SER A 484 -4.66 -8.14 9.09
C SER A 484 -6.06 -8.74 9.11
N PRO A 485 -6.50 -9.39 8.02
CA PRO A 485 -7.78 -10.07 8.01
C PRO A 485 -7.90 -11.10 9.14
N ALA A 486 -8.93 -10.98 9.97
CA ALA A 486 -9.20 -11.92 11.06
C ALA A 486 -10.42 -12.78 10.73
N TYR A 487 -10.19 -14.05 10.41
CA TYR A 487 -11.27 -15.00 10.11
C TYR A 487 -11.84 -15.62 11.37
N VAL A 488 -13.17 -15.65 11.46
CA VAL A 488 -13.93 -16.28 12.55
C VAL A 488 -14.71 -17.45 12.02
N ASP A 489 -14.30 -18.65 12.40
CA ASP A 489 -14.91 -19.89 11.91
C ASP A 489 -16.35 -20.08 12.42
N ASP A 490 -16.64 -19.66 13.65
CA ASP A 490 -17.97 -19.77 14.26
C ASP A 490 -19.07 -19.06 13.42
N THR A 491 -18.73 -17.92 12.81
CA THR A 491 -19.66 -17.06 12.06
C THR A 491 -19.36 -17.00 10.57
N LYS A 492 -18.26 -17.64 10.09
CA LYS A 492 -17.79 -17.58 8.70
C LYS A 492 -17.61 -16.13 8.22
N THR A 493 -17.09 -15.27 9.07
CA THR A 493 -16.93 -13.84 8.82
C THR A 493 -15.47 -13.43 8.89
N LEU A 494 -15.07 -12.52 8.03
CA LEU A 494 -13.74 -11.94 7.98
C LEU A 494 -13.80 -10.47 8.44
N TYR A 495 -12.98 -10.09 9.39
CA TYR A 495 -12.91 -8.73 9.93
C TYR A 495 -11.58 -8.10 9.56
N VAL A 496 -11.59 -6.84 9.16
CA VAL A 496 -10.38 -6.06 8.85
C VAL A 496 -10.64 -4.58 9.03
N GLY A 497 -9.69 -3.88 9.61
CA GLY A 497 -9.70 -2.42 9.69
C GLY A 497 -9.09 -1.79 8.43
N ALA A 498 -9.56 -0.58 8.08
CA ALA A 498 -9.08 0.16 6.92
C ALA A 498 -8.96 1.67 7.22
N ASN A 499 -8.18 2.37 6.39
CA ASN A 499 -7.94 3.80 6.55
C ASN A 499 -9.06 4.69 5.98
N ASP A 500 -10.17 4.11 5.49
CA ASP A 500 -11.41 4.83 5.22
C ASP A 500 -12.22 5.17 6.49
N GLY A 501 -11.69 4.81 7.66
CA GLY A 501 -12.28 5.08 8.96
C GLY A 501 -13.13 3.95 9.53
N MET A 502 -13.07 2.74 8.97
CA MET A 502 -13.97 1.64 9.33
C MET A 502 -13.26 0.33 9.65
N LEU A 503 -13.86 -0.42 10.56
CA LEU A 503 -13.74 -1.87 10.60
C LEU A 503 -14.81 -2.45 9.68
N HIS A 504 -14.42 -3.34 8.78
CA HIS A 504 -15.31 -4.04 7.86
C HIS A 504 -15.52 -5.48 8.28
N ALA A 505 -16.73 -5.99 8.09
CA ALA A 505 -17.11 -7.39 8.30
C ALA A 505 -17.60 -7.99 6.98
N PHE A 506 -16.84 -8.92 6.41
CA PHE A 506 -17.18 -9.57 5.16
C PHE A 506 -17.63 -11.01 5.37
N ASP A 507 -18.66 -11.44 4.65
CA ASP A 507 -18.99 -12.85 4.55
C ASP A 507 -17.85 -13.61 3.86
N ALA A 508 -17.25 -14.57 4.52
CA ALA A 508 -16.08 -15.28 4.02
C ALA A 508 -16.37 -16.23 2.84
N GLY A 509 -17.65 -16.55 2.62
CA GLY A 509 -18.11 -17.34 1.47
C GLY A 509 -18.14 -16.50 0.19
N THR A 510 -18.69 -15.29 0.28
CA THR A 510 -19.06 -14.44 -0.86
C THR A 510 -18.23 -13.18 -1.02
N GLY A 511 -17.57 -12.71 0.04
CA GLY A 511 -16.83 -11.44 0.05
C GLY A 511 -17.69 -10.18 0.21
N VAL A 512 -19.00 -10.34 0.43
CA VAL A 512 -19.93 -9.21 0.58
C VAL A 512 -19.85 -8.64 1.99
N GLU A 513 -19.74 -7.31 2.12
CA GLU A 513 -19.79 -6.63 3.41
C GLU A 513 -21.13 -6.80 4.08
N GLN A 514 -21.14 -7.31 5.31
CA GLN A 514 -22.33 -7.49 6.14
C GLN A 514 -22.64 -6.24 6.97
N PHE A 515 -21.61 -5.61 7.51
CA PHE A 515 -21.69 -4.33 8.22
C PHE A 515 -20.31 -3.66 8.27
N ALA A 516 -20.30 -2.38 8.58
CA ALA A 516 -19.09 -1.62 8.91
C ALA A 516 -19.25 -0.89 10.25
N TYR A 517 -18.13 -0.64 10.93
CA TYR A 517 -18.10 0.07 12.22
C TYR A 517 -17.08 1.20 12.18
N VAL A 518 -17.52 2.43 12.49
CA VAL A 518 -16.70 3.64 12.60
C VAL A 518 -16.46 3.93 14.07
N PRO A 519 -15.26 3.69 14.62
CA PRO A 519 -14.97 4.02 16.01
C PRO A 519 -15.07 5.52 16.27
N ASN A 520 -15.71 5.90 17.39
CA ASN A 520 -15.80 7.30 17.78
C ASN A 520 -14.47 7.88 18.30
N LEU A 521 -13.50 7.02 18.54
CA LEU A 521 -12.15 7.37 18.98
C LEU A 521 -11.23 7.92 17.88
N ILE A 522 -11.61 7.79 16.61
CA ILE A 522 -10.81 8.31 15.50
C ILE A 522 -10.87 9.84 15.42
N ASN A 523 -9.91 10.44 14.75
CA ASN A 523 -9.91 11.88 14.50
C ASN A 523 -10.81 12.19 13.29
N PHE A 524 -12.06 12.59 13.53
CA PHE A 524 -13.03 12.94 12.48
C PHE A 524 -12.60 14.12 11.61
N GLY A 525 -11.82 15.07 12.16
CA GLY A 525 -11.26 16.17 11.37
C GLY A 525 -10.24 15.68 10.32
N LYS A 526 -9.48 14.63 10.63
CA LYS A 526 -8.61 13.95 9.67
C LYS A 526 -9.42 13.10 8.71
N LEU A 527 -10.39 12.33 9.19
CA LEU A 527 -11.29 11.54 8.34
C LEU A 527 -12.06 12.44 7.36
N ALA A 528 -12.46 13.64 7.78
CA ALA A 528 -13.13 14.61 6.92
C ALA A 528 -12.32 14.96 5.65
N GLN A 529 -11.00 14.82 5.67
CA GLN A 529 -10.14 15.13 4.52
C GLN A 529 -10.18 14.07 3.42
N ILE A 530 -10.71 12.87 3.69
CA ILE A 530 -10.70 11.74 2.74
C ILE A 530 -11.42 12.05 1.42
N SER A 531 -12.40 12.95 1.46
CA SER A 531 -13.19 13.36 0.29
C SER A 531 -12.56 14.51 -0.52
N ARG A 532 -11.37 14.99 -0.15
CA ARG A 532 -10.65 16.02 -0.91
C ARG A 532 -9.99 15.41 -2.14
N GLY A 533 -10.02 16.11 -3.26
CA GLY A 533 -9.32 15.70 -4.47
C GLY A 533 -7.79 15.69 -4.32
N ASP A 534 -7.26 16.51 -3.40
CA ASP A 534 -5.83 16.58 -3.01
C ASP A 534 -5.53 15.84 -1.71
N TYR A 535 -6.29 14.77 -1.40
CA TYR A 535 -6.17 14.01 -0.16
C TYR A 535 -4.75 13.51 0.07
N ASP A 536 -4.18 13.90 1.22
CA ASP A 536 -2.96 13.32 1.77
C ASP A 536 -3.32 12.25 2.81
N HIS A 537 -2.67 11.10 2.73
CA HIS A 537 -3.00 9.92 3.50
C HIS A 537 -3.04 10.17 5.01
N GLN A 538 -4.10 9.66 5.65
CA GLN A 538 -4.28 9.71 7.10
C GLN A 538 -4.58 8.31 7.62
N TRP A 539 -3.99 7.97 8.76
CA TRP A 539 -4.27 6.74 9.48
C TRP A 539 -5.60 6.88 10.24
N SER A 540 -6.42 5.81 10.21
CA SER A 540 -7.74 5.81 10.87
C SER A 540 -8.00 4.53 11.66
N VAL A 541 -8.41 3.43 11.02
CA VAL A 541 -8.74 2.15 11.66
C VAL A 541 -7.92 1.05 11.00
N ASP A 542 -6.64 1.01 11.30
CA ASP A 542 -5.70 0.06 10.67
C ASP A 542 -4.95 -0.74 11.74
N GLY A 543 -5.61 -1.02 12.86
CA GLY A 543 -5.06 -1.79 13.96
C GLY A 543 -5.45 -3.26 13.90
N PRO A 544 -4.78 -4.10 14.72
CA PRO A 544 -5.08 -5.51 14.82
C PRO A 544 -6.42 -5.79 15.48
N VAL A 545 -7.03 -6.89 15.05
CA VAL A 545 -8.32 -7.39 15.52
C VAL A 545 -8.16 -8.78 16.11
N ALA A 546 -8.82 -9.04 17.24
CA ALA A 546 -8.93 -10.37 17.85
C ALA A 546 -10.39 -10.66 18.21
N VAL A 547 -10.82 -11.90 18.02
CA VAL A 547 -12.21 -12.32 18.32
C VAL A 547 -12.19 -13.57 19.19
N THR A 548 -13.03 -13.60 20.24
CA THR A 548 -13.15 -14.76 21.11
C THR A 548 -13.84 -15.91 20.36
N SER A 549 -13.38 -17.13 20.61
CA SER A 549 -14.12 -18.32 20.17
C SER A 549 -15.28 -18.61 21.15
N ARG A 550 -16.30 -19.29 20.69
CA ARG A 550 -17.42 -19.79 21.55
C ARG A 550 -16.98 -20.79 22.61
N LYS A 551 -15.75 -21.31 22.52
CA LYS A 551 -15.14 -22.08 23.61
C LYS A 551 -14.69 -21.21 24.79
N LEU A 552 -14.25 -19.98 24.50
CA LEU A 552 -13.79 -19.01 25.50
C LEU A 552 -14.98 -18.20 26.08
N THR A 553 -15.87 -17.74 25.21
CA THR A 553 -17.12 -17.01 25.55
C THR A 553 -18.30 -17.78 25.03
N PRO A 554 -18.89 -18.69 25.83
CA PRO A 554 -19.97 -19.54 25.36
C PRO A 554 -21.15 -18.77 24.74
N SER A 555 -21.57 -19.18 23.56
CA SER A 555 -22.63 -18.57 22.74
C SER A 555 -22.30 -17.17 22.17
N GLN A 556 -21.14 -16.60 22.44
CA GLN A 556 -20.75 -15.27 21.98
C GLN A 556 -19.41 -15.31 21.23
N ASN A 557 -19.28 -14.42 20.25
CA ASN A 557 -18.01 -14.02 19.65
C ASN A 557 -17.82 -12.53 19.93
N LEU A 558 -16.89 -12.20 20.81
CA LEU A 558 -16.60 -10.82 21.19
C LEU A 558 -15.32 -10.38 20.49
N LEU A 559 -15.45 -9.33 19.69
CA LEU A 559 -14.35 -8.72 18.95
C LEU A 559 -13.74 -7.61 19.78
N VAL A 560 -12.42 -7.58 19.85
CA VAL A 560 -11.63 -6.46 20.37
C VAL A 560 -10.72 -5.98 19.24
N GLY A 561 -10.84 -4.71 18.88
CA GLY A 561 -10.00 -4.06 17.89
C GLY A 561 -9.27 -2.86 18.50
N SER A 562 -8.13 -2.51 17.91
CA SER A 562 -7.40 -1.27 18.19
C SER A 562 -7.36 -0.38 16.97
N LEU A 563 -7.01 0.90 17.17
CA LEU A 563 -6.89 1.84 16.05
C LEU A 563 -5.52 1.78 15.35
N GLY A 564 -4.54 1.04 15.92
CA GLY A 564 -3.18 1.02 15.38
C GLY A 564 -2.57 2.41 15.32
N ARG A 565 -2.08 2.82 14.17
CA ARG A 565 -1.54 4.18 13.94
C ARG A 565 -2.62 5.26 13.87
N GLY A 566 -3.88 4.88 13.71
CA GLY A 566 -5.00 5.82 13.58
C GLY A 566 -5.38 6.54 14.87
N GLY A 567 -4.99 6.01 16.02
CA GLY A 567 -5.29 6.64 17.29
C GLY A 567 -4.97 5.81 18.52
N LYS A 568 -5.10 6.44 19.68
CA LYS A 568 -4.91 5.82 20.98
C LYS A 568 -6.26 5.32 21.49
N GLY A 569 -6.55 4.07 21.28
CA GLY A 569 -7.82 3.50 21.72
C GLY A 569 -8.10 2.10 21.24
N MET A 570 -9.09 1.51 21.88
CA MET A 570 -9.60 0.16 21.60
C MET A 570 -11.12 0.17 21.63
N TYR A 571 -11.72 -0.81 20.95
CA TYR A 571 -13.18 -0.96 20.91
C TYR A 571 -13.57 -2.43 21.01
N GLY A 572 -14.79 -2.67 21.52
CA GLY A 572 -15.37 -4.00 21.66
C GLY A 572 -16.73 -4.12 21.03
N LEU A 573 -16.93 -5.20 20.27
CA LEU A 573 -18.17 -5.51 19.54
C LEU A 573 -18.63 -6.93 19.83
N ASP A 574 -19.94 -7.14 19.94
CA ASP A 574 -20.52 -8.49 19.93
C ASP A 574 -20.81 -8.90 18.47
N VAL A 575 -19.98 -9.76 17.93
CA VAL A 575 -20.07 -10.22 16.55
C VAL A 575 -20.61 -11.65 16.45
N SER A 576 -21.43 -12.06 17.38
CA SER A 576 -22.03 -13.41 17.43
C SER A 576 -22.97 -13.69 16.27
N THR A 577 -23.58 -12.64 15.70
CA THR A 577 -24.53 -12.71 14.57
C THR A 577 -24.28 -11.57 13.57
N PRO A 578 -23.20 -11.62 12.77
CA PRO A 578 -22.78 -10.48 11.93
C PRO A 578 -23.84 -10.05 10.90
N ALA A 579 -24.60 -11.00 10.34
CA ALA A 579 -25.64 -10.68 9.35
C ALA A 579 -26.77 -9.80 9.91
N SER A 580 -27.01 -9.85 11.23
CA SER A 580 -28.00 -9.04 11.95
C SER A 580 -27.36 -8.05 12.92
N PHE A 581 -26.11 -7.65 12.67
CA PHE A 581 -25.42 -6.67 13.50
C PHE A 581 -26.19 -5.34 13.55
N GLY A 582 -26.26 -4.75 14.74
CA GLY A 582 -26.97 -3.51 15.00
C GLY A 582 -26.34 -2.70 16.14
N THR A 583 -26.95 -1.59 16.52
CA THR A 583 -26.41 -0.68 17.54
C THR A 583 -26.20 -1.37 18.90
N ALA A 584 -27.07 -2.32 19.28
CA ALA A 584 -26.95 -3.09 20.52
C ALA A 584 -25.70 -3.99 20.58
N ASN A 585 -25.07 -4.26 19.42
CA ASN A 585 -23.87 -5.08 19.32
C ASN A 585 -22.56 -4.29 19.49
N VAL A 586 -22.62 -2.98 19.49
CA VAL A 586 -21.48 -2.11 19.84
C VAL A 586 -21.40 -2.02 21.36
N SER A 587 -20.39 -2.67 21.95
CA SER A 587 -20.34 -2.88 23.39
C SER A 587 -19.65 -1.76 24.15
N TRP A 588 -18.47 -1.34 23.69
CA TRP A 588 -17.67 -0.33 24.40
C TRP A 588 -16.56 0.26 23.51
N GLU A 589 -16.08 1.43 23.93
CA GLU A 589 -14.83 2.03 23.50
C GLU A 589 -13.99 2.44 24.71
N LEU A 590 -12.68 2.29 24.58
CA LEU A 590 -11.70 2.66 25.61
C LEU A 590 -10.69 3.62 25.00
N ALA A 591 -10.71 4.88 25.41
CA ALA A 591 -9.77 5.93 25.06
C ALA A 591 -8.64 6.08 26.09
N ASP A 592 -7.58 6.78 25.72
CA ASP A 592 -6.49 7.18 26.62
C ASP A 592 -6.88 8.44 27.43
N THR A 593 -7.90 8.33 28.26
CA THR A 593 -8.42 9.51 28.98
C THR A 593 -8.07 9.55 30.47
N ALA A 594 -7.87 8.41 31.13
CA ALA A 594 -7.75 8.37 32.61
C ALA A 594 -6.30 8.38 33.09
N ASN A 595 -5.42 7.59 32.50
CA ASN A 595 -4.07 7.35 33.05
C ASN A 595 -2.92 7.74 32.12
N GLY A 596 -3.20 8.13 30.87
CA GLY A 596 -2.17 8.48 29.88
C GLY A 596 -1.28 7.30 29.45
N ASN A 597 -1.70 6.08 29.72
CA ASN A 597 -0.92 4.87 29.44
C ASN A 597 -1.23 4.24 28.07
N MET A 598 -2.38 4.52 27.45
CA MET A 598 -2.72 4.01 26.14
C MET A 598 -1.89 4.72 25.06
N GLY A 599 -1.18 3.96 24.27
CA GLY A 599 -0.45 4.45 23.10
C GLY A 599 -1.09 3.96 21.81
N LEU A 600 -0.29 3.94 20.74
CA LEU A 600 -0.67 3.37 19.44
C LEU A 600 -0.51 1.84 19.52
N VAL A 601 -1.59 1.13 19.79
CA VAL A 601 -1.60 -0.32 19.97
C VAL A 601 -1.55 -0.99 18.59
N THR A 602 -0.36 -1.42 18.18
CA THR A 602 -0.13 -2.15 16.92
C THR A 602 0.00 -3.66 17.13
N GLY A 603 0.10 -4.11 18.39
CA GLY A 603 0.17 -5.52 18.75
C GLY A 603 -1.20 -6.17 18.88
N ARG A 604 -1.33 -7.42 18.43
CA ARG A 604 -2.61 -8.17 18.53
C ARG A 604 -2.96 -8.47 20.00
N PRO A 605 -4.20 -8.22 20.45
CA PRO A 605 -4.66 -8.58 21.78
C PRO A 605 -4.64 -10.10 22.02
N VAL A 606 -4.19 -10.53 23.20
CA VAL A 606 -4.35 -11.91 23.68
C VAL A 606 -5.68 -12.02 24.41
N LEU A 607 -6.59 -12.83 23.89
CA LEU A 607 -7.90 -13.06 24.49
C LEU A 607 -7.86 -14.33 25.33
N ALA A 608 -8.03 -14.22 26.64
CA ALA A 608 -7.97 -15.35 27.56
C ALA A 608 -8.82 -15.09 28.81
N LYS A 609 -9.13 -16.17 29.54
CA LYS A 609 -9.65 -16.04 30.90
C LYS A 609 -8.52 -15.58 31.83
N VAL A 610 -8.80 -14.65 32.74
CA VAL A 610 -7.86 -14.20 33.77
C VAL A 610 -8.27 -14.76 35.15
N LYS A 611 -7.36 -14.69 36.11
CA LYS A 611 -7.55 -15.33 37.43
C LYS A 611 -8.66 -14.66 38.27
N THR A 612 -9.02 -13.42 37.96
CA THR A 612 -10.21 -12.77 38.53
C THR A 612 -11.54 -13.41 38.12
N GLY A 613 -11.55 -14.28 37.12
CA GLY A 613 -12.74 -14.95 36.57
C GLY A 613 -13.25 -14.37 35.27
N ASP A 614 -12.77 -13.18 34.87
CA ASP A 614 -13.15 -12.48 33.64
C ASP A 614 -12.52 -13.10 32.42
N VAL A 615 -13.15 -12.90 31.25
CA VAL A 615 -12.45 -13.04 29.96
C VAL A 615 -11.91 -11.66 29.61
N ALA A 616 -10.61 -11.58 29.37
CA ALA A 616 -9.90 -10.33 29.16
C ALA A 616 -9.14 -10.29 27.85
N ALA A 617 -8.93 -9.08 27.35
CA ALA A 617 -7.93 -8.75 26.35
C ALA A 617 -6.68 -8.25 27.10
N VAL A 618 -5.57 -8.94 26.90
CA VAL A 618 -4.26 -8.57 27.44
C VAL A 618 -3.46 -7.94 26.31
N VAL A 619 -3.08 -6.68 26.45
CA VAL A 619 -2.44 -5.90 25.39
C VAL A 619 -1.21 -5.15 25.90
N GLY A 620 -0.19 -5.05 25.07
CA GLY A 620 0.85 -4.03 25.26
C GLY A 620 0.32 -2.66 24.84
N ASN A 621 0.65 -1.64 25.60
CA ASN A 621 0.12 -0.31 25.36
C ASN A 621 0.59 0.37 24.07
N GLY A 622 1.55 -0.22 23.35
CA GLY A 622 2.13 0.38 22.14
C GLY A 622 2.96 1.63 22.44
N VAL A 623 3.30 2.36 21.40
CA VAL A 623 4.17 3.54 21.47
C VAL A 623 3.38 4.84 21.59
N ASN A 624 4.08 5.93 21.92
CA ASN A 624 3.53 7.29 21.97
C ASN A 624 2.38 7.47 23.01
N SER A 625 2.35 6.68 24.09
CA SER A 625 1.47 6.99 25.22
C SER A 625 1.81 8.36 25.84
N SER A 626 0.87 8.98 26.54
CA SER A 626 1.12 10.30 27.14
C SER A 626 2.20 10.26 28.23
N ASN A 627 2.43 9.08 28.82
CA ASN A 627 3.46 8.85 29.84
C ASN A 627 4.78 8.30 29.27
N ASP A 628 4.84 7.96 27.98
CA ASP A 628 6.01 7.38 27.31
C ASP A 628 6.58 6.12 28.01
N LYS A 629 5.71 5.31 28.63
CA LYS A 629 6.09 4.12 29.38
C LYS A 629 5.65 2.82 28.70
N ALA A 630 6.32 1.74 29.03
CA ALA A 630 5.89 0.40 28.67
C ALA A 630 4.92 -0.16 29.73
N VAL A 631 3.67 -0.43 29.34
CA VAL A 631 2.59 -0.85 30.24
C VAL A 631 1.82 -2.02 29.64
N LEU A 632 1.56 -3.06 30.42
CA LEU A 632 0.60 -4.09 30.07
C LEU A 632 -0.79 -3.68 30.53
N ILE A 633 -1.76 -3.65 29.63
CA ILE A 633 -3.15 -3.30 29.91
C ILE A 633 -4.02 -4.53 29.80
N VAL A 634 -4.83 -4.80 30.82
CA VAL A 634 -5.76 -5.92 30.89
C VAL A 634 -7.18 -5.37 30.94
N VAL A 635 -7.98 -5.67 29.92
CA VAL A 635 -9.33 -5.11 29.72
C VAL A 635 -10.36 -6.23 29.68
N ASN A 636 -11.48 -6.10 30.36
CA ASN A 636 -12.60 -7.01 30.26
C ASN A 636 -13.22 -6.94 28.86
N VAL A 637 -13.24 -8.04 28.11
CA VAL A 637 -13.68 -8.06 26.70
C VAL A 637 -15.15 -7.71 26.51
N LYS A 638 -15.99 -7.92 27.54
CA LYS A 638 -17.43 -7.68 27.48
C LYS A 638 -17.81 -6.24 27.79
N THR A 639 -17.09 -5.61 28.73
CA THR A 639 -17.47 -4.30 29.28
C THR A 639 -16.51 -3.18 28.94
N GLY A 640 -15.30 -3.46 28.44
CA GLY A 640 -14.25 -2.48 28.24
C GLY A 640 -13.58 -1.97 29.52
N ALA A 641 -14.01 -2.48 30.70
CA ALA A 641 -13.43 -2.06 31.97
C ALA A 641 -11.97 -2.51 32.07
N VAL A 642 -11.09 -1.56 32.43
CA VAL A 642 -9.68 -1.86 32.72
C VAL A 642 -9.60 -2.62 34.03
N ILE A 643 -9.21 -3.90 33.96
CA ILE A 643 -9.00 -4.76 35.12
C ILE A 643 -7.69 -4.36 35.82
N ARG A 644 -6.63 -4.13 35.04
CA ARG A 644 -5.33 -3.74 35.56
C ARG A 644 -4.47 -3.09 34.48
N GLU A 645 -3.70 -2.09 34.86
CA GLU A 645 -2.52 -1.58 34.16
C GLU A 645 -1.28 -1.94 34.97
N ILE A 646 -0.33 -2.62 34.36
CA ILE A 646 0.92 -3.02 35.00
C ILE A 646 2.06 -2.21 34.37
N ASP A 647 2.47 -1.15 35.04
CA ASP A 647 3.57 -0.29 34.67
C ASP A 647 4.91 -1.03 34.93
N THR A 648 5.74 -1.17 33.92
CA THR A 648 7.07 -1.76 34.06
C THR A 648 8.10 -0.85 34.71
N GLY A 649 7.76 0.44 34.87
CA GLY A 649 8.68 1.47 35.31
C GLY A 649 9.70 1.92 34.26
N ALA A 650 9.66 1.35 33.04
CA ALA A 650 10.59 1.67 31.97
C ALA A 650 9.98 2.66 30.97
N GLY A 651 10.69 3.75 30.73
CA GLY A 651 10.29 4.82 29.83
C GLY A 651 10.02 6.14 30.53
N SER A 652 10.20 7.22 29.79
CA SER A 652 9.95 8.60 30.24
C SER A 652 9.89 9.51 29.02
N SER A 653 9.51 10.77 29.18
CA SER A 653 9.52 11.76 28.10
C SER A 653 10.89 11.97 27.44
N SER A 654 11.99 11.76 28.19
CA SER A 654 13.37 11.83 27.66
C SER A 654 13.84 10.52 27.01
N THR A 655 13.22 9.40 27.35
CA THR A 655 13.50 8.06 26.82
C THR A 655 12.17 7.35 26.52
N PRO A 656 11.44 7.76 25.46
CA PRO A 656 10.13 7.22 25.16
C PRO A 656 10.16 5.72 24.95
N ASN A 657 9.17 5.03 25.51
CA ASN A 657 9.03 3.58 25.45
C ASN A 657 7.60 3.19 25.03
N GLY A 658 7.35 1.91 24.93
CA GLY A 658 6.05 1.31 24.65
C GLY A 658 6.19 -0.20 24.62
N LEU A 659 5.18 -0.89 25.16
CA LEU A 659 5.15 -2.35 25.20
C LEU A 659 4.57 -2.92 23.92
N ALA A 660 5.26 -3.85 23.30
CA ALA A 660 4.83 -4.56 22.09
C ALA A 660 3.75 -5.62 22.39
N ALA A 661 3.38 -6.40 21.36
CA ALA A 661 2.40 -7.49 21.50
C ALA A 661 2.81 -8.48 22.59
N PRO A 662 1.91 -8.78 23.57
CA PRO A 662 2.21 -9.80 24.56
C PRO A 662 1.92 -11.22 24.03
N THR A 663 2.68 -12.20 24.52
CA THR A 663 2.38 -13.62 24.39
C THR A 663 1.90 -14.19 25.70
N GLY A 664 0.70 -14.73 25.71
CA GLY A 664 0.10 -15.32 26.92
C GLY A 664 0.41 -16.78 27.08
N ILE A 665 0.72 -17.20 28.31
CA ILE A 665 0.89 -18.60 28.68
C ILE A 665 -0.23 -19.02 29.61
N LEU A 666 -0.96 -20.04 29.19
CA LEU A 666 -2.07 -20.60 29.98
C LEU A 666 -1.53 -21.39 31.17
N GLY A 667 -2.27 -21.35 32.27
CA GLY A 667 -2.05 -22.16 33.45
C GLY A 667 -2.40 -23.64 33.22
N PRO A 668 -2.29 -24.46 34.28
CA PRO A 668 -2.54 -25.91 34.19
C PRO A 668 -3.97 -26.27 33.76
N ASP A 669 -4.92 -25.37 33.93
CA ASP A 669 -6.32 -25.55 33.49
C ASP A 669 -6.53 -25.39 31.97
N GLY A 670 -5.48 -25.01 31.23
CA GLY A 670 -5.50 -24.81 29.79
C GLY A 670 -6.42 -23.68 29.30
N LYS A 671 -6.93 -22.83 30.21
CA LYS A 671 -7.91 -21.77 29.90
C LYS A 671 -7.57 -20.41 30.47
N THR A 672 -6.98 -20.37 31.67
CA THR A 672 -6.65 -19.14 32.39
C THR A 672 -5.20 -18.74 32.09
N ILE A 673 -4.97 -17.51 31.68
CA ILE A 673 -3.63 -17.00 31.47
C ILE A 673 -2.93 -16.88 32.83
N ALA A 674 -1.73 -17.47 32.93
CA ALA A 674 -0.88 -17.43 34.11
C ALA A 674 0.22 -16.38 33.99
N TYR A 675 0.83 -16.29 32.81
CA TYR A 675 1.92 -15.35 32.53
C TYR A 675 1.70 -14.70 31.17
N ALA A 676 2.18 -13.46 31.06
CA ALA A 676 2.36 -12.81 29.76
C ALA A 676 3.81 -12.39 29.59
N TYR A 677 4.31 -12.41 28.37
CA TYR A 677 5.67 -11.96 28.03
C TYR A 677 5.57 -10.96 26.89
N ALA A 678 6.33 -9.87 26.99
CA ALA A 678 6.37 -8.87 25.93
C ALA A 678 7.74 -8.18 25.86
N GLY A 679 8.10 -7.72 24.68
CA GLY A 679 9.23 -6.82 24.46
C GLY A 679 8.82 -5.36 24.57
N ASP A 680 9.79 -4.45 24.67
CA ASP A 680 9.56 -3.03 24.63
C ASP A 680 10.54 -2.31 23.67
N ARG A 681 10.25 -1.05 23.36
CA ARG A 681 11.07 -0.23 22.46
C ARG A 681 12.50 0.04 22.99
N LEU A 682 12.72 -0.05 24.29
CA LEU A 682 14.04 0.05 24.89
C LEU A 682 14.79 -1.31 24.96
N GLY A 683 14.29 -2.33 24.25
CA GLY A 683 14.94 -3.65 24.12
C GLY A 683 14.77 -4.56 25.33
N ASN A 684 13.93 -4.21 26.28
CA ASN A 684 13.68 -5.06 27.44
C ASN A 684 12.68 -6.16 27.11
N VAL A 685 12.89 -7.34 27.69
CA VAL A 685 11.91 -8.43 27.71
C VAL A 685 11.35 -8.54 29.11
N TRP A 686 10.03 -8.49 29.20
CA TRP A 686 9.27 -8.49 30.44
C TRP A 686 8.47 -9.79 30.59
N LYS A 687 8.39 -10.29 31.82
CA LYS A 687 7.46 -11.31 32.26
C LYS A 687 6.47 -10.69 33.22
N PHE A 688 5.19 -10.86 32.94
CA PHE A 688 4.09 -10.46 33.79
C PHE A 688 3.50 -11.69 34.48
N ASP A 689 3.44 -11.67 35.80
CA ASP A 689 2.81 -12.72 36.61
C ASP A 689 1.34 -12.33 36.90
N LEU A 690 0.41 -13.11 36.32
CA LEU A 690 -1.03 -12.94 36.42
C LEU A 690 -1.70 -14.06 37.24
N THR A 691 -0.93 -14.79 38.04
CA THR A 691 -1.38 -15.98 38.75
C THR A 691 -2.20 -15.68 40.02
N ASP A 692 -2.06 -14.48 40.58
CA ASP A 692 -2.82 -14.10 41.78
C ASP A 692 -4.31 -13.85 41.47
N ALA A 693 -5.20 -14.21 42.38
CA ALA A 693 -6.63 -13.98 42.22
C ALA A 693 -7.00 -12.48 42.30
N SER A 694 -6.19 -11.67 42.98
CA SER A 694 -6.31 -10.21 43.02
C SER A 694 -5.42 -9.59 41.95
N ALA A 695 -6.02 -8.87 41.00
CA ALA A 695 -5.28 -8.15 39.96
C ALA A 695 -4.29 -7.11 40.51
N SER A 696 -4.50 -6.60 41.73
CA SER A 696 -3.58 -5.65 42.40
C SER A 696 -2.21 -6.27 42.71
N ASN A 697 -2.11 -7.58 42.78
CA ASN A 697 -0.87 -8.32 43.06
C ASN A 697 -0.12 -8.76 41.80
N TRP A 698 -0.65 -8.48 40.61
CA TRP A 698 0.05 -8.81 39.38
C TRP A 698 1.28 -7.93 39.19
N THR A 699 2.37 -8.52 38.75
CA THR A 699 3.68 -7.87 38.73
C THR A 699 4.38 -8.01 37.37
N ALA A 700 5.33 -7.12 37.13
CA ALA A 700 6.25 -7.18 35.98
C ALA A 700 7.67 -7.45 36.45
N THR A 701 8.36 -8.39 35.80
CA THR A 701 9.77 -8.72 36.04
C THR A 701 10.54 -8.59 34.73
N LYS A 702 11.65 -7.83 34.77
CA LYS A 702 12.54 -7.71 33.62
C LYS A 702 13.45 -8.94 33.54
N LEU A 703 13.41 -9.65 32.41
CA LEU A 703 14.23 -10.85 32.17
C LEU A 703 15.52 -10.54 31.42
N PHE A 704 15.50 -9.62 30.46
CA PHE A 704 16.65 -9.35 29.59
C PHE A 704 16.58 -7.94 29.00
N THR A 705 17.71 -7.42 28.52
CA THR A 705 17.77 -6.22 27.67
C THR A 705 18.66 -6.48 26.48
N ALA A 706 18.08 -6.44 25.26
CA ALA A 706 18.79 -6.62 24.00
C ALA A 706 19.62 -5.38 23.64
N LYS A 707 20.90 -5.59 23.29
CA LYS A 707 21.84 -4.55 22.90
C LYS A 707 22.75 -5.05 21.78
N SER A 708 23.18 -4.15 20.90
CA SER A 708 24.19 -4.46 19.88
C SER A 708 25.58 -4.69 20.50
N ASN A 709 26.54 -5.06 19.67
CA ASN A 709 27.95 -5.27 20.07
C ASN A 709 28.08 -6.17 21.31
N ASP A 710 27.43 -7.35 21.25
CA ASP A 710 27.52 -8.37 22.31
C ASP A 710 27.14 -7.82 23.70
N GLY A 711 26.14 -6.93 23.73
CA GLY A 711 25.58 -6.36 24.94
C GLY A 711 26.19 -5.04 25.41
N THR A 712 27.20 -4.51 24.70
CA THR A 712 27.90 -3.27 25.08
C THR A 712 27.44 -2.03 24.29
N GLY A 713 26.72 -2.25 23.19
CA GLY A 713 26.28 -1.19 22.29
C GLY A 713 24.90 -0.59 22.60
N ALA A 714 24.29 0.02 21.60
CA ALA A 714 22.97 0.61 21.71
C ALA A 714 21.87 -0.43 21.95
N VAL A 715 20.79 -0.04 22.60
CA VAL A 715 19.61 -0.88 22.77
C VAL A 715 19.02 -1.28 21.43
N GLN A 716 18.49 -2.49 21.34
CA GLN A 716 17.84 -3.03 20.16
C GLN A 716 16.34 -3.11 20.44
N PRO A 717 15.51 -2.27 19.82
CA PRO A 717 14.07 -2.23 20.10
C PRO A 717 13.40 -3.56 19.75
N ILE A 718 12.40 -3.95 20.53
CA ILE A 718 11.55 -5.12 20.30
C ILE A 718 10.15 -4.59 20.05
N THR A 719 9.72 -4.58 18.79
CA THR A 719 8.40 -4.05 18.37
C THR A 719 7.46 -5.15 17.90
N GLY A 720 7.99 -6.33 17.56
CA GLY A 720 7.20 -7.54 17.33
C GLY A 720 6.92 -8.29 18.64
N GLY A 721 6.03 -9.26 18.60
CA GLY A 721 5.75 -10.15 19.73
C GLY A 721 6.90 -11.13 20.02
N VAL A 722 6.96 -11.59 21.24
CA VAL A 722 7.90 -12.65 21.67
C VAL A 722 7.24 -14.02 21.55
N THR A 723 8.00 -15.05 21.24
CA THR A 723 7.53 -16.43 21.21
C THR A 723 7.97 -17.15 22.48
N VAL A 724 7.02 -17.85 23.11
CA VAL A 724 7.31 -18.61 24.35
C VAL A 724 6.93 -20.05 24.13
N ALA A 725 7.88 -20.96 24.43
CA ALA A 725 7.69 -22.40 24.25
C ALA A 725 8.34 -23.19 25.37
N THR A 726 7.89 -24.43 25.56
CA THR A 726 8.55 -25.39 26.45
C THR A 726 9.41 -26.32 25.61
N ASP A 727 10.68 -26.39 25.92
CA ASP A 727 11.60 -27.37 25.30
C ASP A 727 11.15 -28.81 25.67
N PRO A 728 10.84 -29.65 24.69
CA PRO A 728 10.32 -30.98 24.94
C PRO A 728 11.34 -31.94 25.59
N LYS A 729 12.65 -31.59 25.56
CA LYS A 729 13.73 -32.40 26.16
C LYS A 729 13.98 -32.04 27.61
N THR A 730 14.02 -30.73 27.91
CA THR A 730 14.41 -30.25 29.25
C THR A 730 13.22 -29.78 30.08
N TYR A 731 12.04 -29.65 29.46
CA TYR A 731 10.81 -29.07 30.05
C TYR A 731 10.97 -27.65 30.55
N LYS A 732 12.04 -26.95 30.15
CA LYS A 732 12.28 -25.55 30.48
C LYS A 732 11.50 -24.63 29.55
N ARG A 733 11.02 -23.52 30.09
CA ARG A 733 10.36 -22.46 29.34
C ARG A 733 11.40 -21.60 28.67
N TRP A 734 11.23 -21.35 27.37
CA TRP A 734 12.08 -20.50 26.56
C TRP A 734 11.32 -19.28 26.07
N VAL A 735 12.01 -18.16 25.98
CA VAL A 735 11.55 -16.91 25.39
C VAL A 735 12.45 -16.60 24.20
N MET A 736 11.82 -16.39 23.03
CA MET A 736 12.51 -16.17 21.76
C MET A 736 11.94 -14.95 21.06
N PHE A 737 12.78 -14.15 20.41
CA PHE A 737 12.35 -12.91 19.74
C PHE A 737 13.40 -12.42 18.74
N GLY A 738 12.94 -11.55 17.82
CA GLY A 738 13.78 -10.73 16.97
C GLY A 738 13.76 -9.27 17.42
N THR A 739 14.74 -8.48 17.00
CA THR A 739 14.82 -7.04 17.29
C THR A 739 14.70 -6.19 16.05
N GLY A 740 14.13 -5.00 16.20
CA GLY A 740 13.95 -4.01 15.17
C GLY A 740 12.84 -3.04 15.46
N SER A 741 12.84 -1.93 14.72
CA SER A 741 11.74 -0.97 14.64
C SER A 741 11.60 -0.44 13.21
N PHE A 742 10.36 -0.23 12.76
CA PHE A 742 10.03 0.29 11.43
C PHE A 742 8.79 1.17 11.51
N MET A 743 8.88 2.26 12.30
CA MET A 743 7.75 3.14 12.60
C MET A 743 7.87 4.52 11.99
N THR A 744 9.09 4.93 11.60
CA THR A 744 9.38 6.26 11.07
C THR A 744 10.16 6.19 9.76
N THR A 745 10.07 7.23 8.94
CA THR A 745 10.86 7.37 7.70
C THR A 745 12.37 7.42 7.99
N THR A 746 12.76 7.98 9.13
CA THR A 746 14.16 7.98 9.58
C THR A 746 14.66 6.57 9.85
N GLU A 747 13.87 5.73 10.54
CA GLU A 747 14.20 4.32 10.76
C GLU A 747 14.25 3.54 9.45
N ALA A 748 13.37 3.85 8.48
CA ALA A 748 13.39 3.23 7.16
C ALA A 748 14.68 3.55 6.38
N ALA A 749 15.14 4.79 6.46
CA ALA A 749 16.34 5.26 5.77
C ALA A 749 17.65 4.83 6.47
N ASP A 750 17.59 4.50 7.76
CA ASP A 750 18.78 4.20 8.56
C ASP A 750 19.27 2.77 8.29
N LYS A 751 20.32 2.67 7.50
CA LYS A 751 21.08 1.42 7.23
C LYS A 751 22.34 1.29 8.09
N THR A 752 22.67 2.33 8.85
CA THR A 752 23.87 2.36 9.72
C THR A 752 23.53 2.07 11.16
N ALA A 753 22.24 2.10 11.54
CA ALA A 753 21.76 1.81 12.88
C ALA A 753 22.25 0.46 13.37
N SER A 754 22.35 0.36 14.68
CA SER A 754 22.78 -0.80 15.43
C SER A 754 22.29 -2.10 14.78
N THR A 755 23.22 -3.01 14.53
CA THR A 755 22.93 -4.36 14.05
C THR A 755 21.87 -4.99 14.95
N GLN A 756 20.75 -5.42 14.35
CA GLN A 756 19.69 -6.12 15.06
C GLN A 756 20.01 -7.61 15.17
N GLY A 757 19.24 -8.35 15.96
CA GLY A 757 19.52 -9.73 16.23
C GLY A 757 18.31 -10.61 16.50
N MET A 758 18.57 -11.89 16.69
CA MET A 758 17.63 -12.89 17.20
C MET A 758 18.16 -13.46 18.50
N TYR A 759 17.26 -13.79 19.40
CA TYR A 759 17.56 -14.23 20.75
C TYR A 759 16.67 -15.38 21.17
N GLY A 760 17.20 -16.26 21.98
CA GLY A 760 16.43 -17.29 22.68
C GLY A 760 17.08 -17.63 24.02
N PHE A 761 16.29 -17.63 25.10
CA PHE A 761 16.81 -17.96 26.43
C PHE A 761 15.76 -18.63 27.32
N VAL A 762 16.24 -19.34 28.33
CA VAL A 762 15.41 -20.01 29.35
C VAL A 762 14.94 -19.00 30.39
N ASP A 763 13.63 -18.96 30.65
CA ASP A 763 13.06 -18.31 31.82
C ASP A 763 13.13 -19.25 33.03
N ASP A 764 14.10 -19.03 33.87
CA ASP A 764 14.26 -19.70 35.19
C ASP A 764 13.84 -18.81 36.36
N GLY A 765 13.16 -17.68 36.05
CA GLY A 765 12.70 -16.70 37.03
C GLY A 765 13.72 -15.62 37.35
N ALA A 766 14.95 -15.72 36.89
CA ALA A 766 16.00 -14.71 37.10
C ALA A 766 16.30 -13.92 35.81
N ALA A 767 16.87 -12.74 35.96
CA ALA A 767 17.35 -11.96 34.82
C ALA A 767 18.53 -12.68 34.16
N VAL A 768 18.58 -12.65 32.83
CA VAL A 768 19.60 -13.25 31.99
C VAL A 768 20.62 -12.19 31.55
N ALA A 769 21.89 -12.48 31.67
CA ALA A 769 22.97 -11.63 31.18
C ALA A 769 23.53 -12.13 29.84
N TYR A 770 24.21 -11.28 29.06
CA TYR A 770 24.89 -11.73 27.83
C TYR A 770 25.92 -12.85 28.10
N ALA A 771 26.57 -12.84 29.28
CA ALA A 771 27.48 -13.90 29.68
C ALA A 771 26.81 -15.27 29.83
N ASP A 772 25.48 -15.31 30.03
CA ASP A 772 24.70 -16.56 30.12
C ASP A 772 24.33 -17.10 28.72
N LEU A 773 24.54 -16.33 27.66
CA LEU A 773 24.19 -16.69 26.29
C LEU A 773 25.40 -17.15 25.50
N VAL A 774 25.18 -17.93 24.45
CA VAL A 774 26.18 -18.27 23.44
C VAL A 774 25.87 -17.49 22.15
N LYS A 775 26.90 -16.89 21.56
CA LYS A 775 26.81 -16.24 20.26
C LYS A 775 26.74 -17.28 19.16
N ARG A 776 25.84 -17.17 18.23
CA ARG A 776 25.65 -18.03 17.06
C ARG A 776 25.92 -17.24 15.78
N GLY A 777 26.39 -17.94 14.74
CA GLY A 777 26.74 -17.37 13.46
C GLY A 777 25.59 -17.48 12.41
N VAL A 778 25.57 -16.51 11.53
CA VAL A 778 24.86 -16.58 10.24
C VAL A 778 25.91 -16.66 9.16
N ASN A 779 25.94 -17.75 8.42
CA ASN A 779 27.02 -18.12 7.52
C ASN A 779 26.52 -18.15 6.06
N ASN A 780 27.45 -18.27 5.11
CA ASN A 780 27.16 -18.36 3.68
C ASN A 780 26.26 -17.21 3.16
N THR A 781 26.46 -16.00 3.71
CA THR A 781 25.77 -14.79 3.25
C THR A 781 26.18 -14.50 1.80
N GLY A 782 25.22 -14.44 0.89
CA GLY A 782 25.48 -14.29 -0.55
C GLY A 782 25.50 -15.59 -1.34
N ALA A 783 25.34 -16.76 -0.68
CA ALA A 783 25.09 -18.02 -1.38
C ALA A 783 23.77 -18.00 -2.14
N ILE A 784 23.72 -18.75 -3.24
CA ILE A 784 22.52 -18.94 -4.07
C ILE A 784 22.29 -20.45 -4.18
N GLN A 785 21.08 -20.89 -3.84
CA GLN A 785 20.62 -22.26 -3.99
C GLN A 785 19.31 -22.26 -4.78
N ASP A 786 19.25 -23.01 -5.87
CA ASP A 786 18.06 -23.10 -6.75
C ASP A 786 17.48 -21.74 -7.15
N GLY A 787 18.36 -20.77 -7.40
CA GLY A 787 17.99 -19.42 -7.79
C GLY A 787 17.70 -18.45 -6.63
N TYR A 788 17.54 -18.91 -5.40
CA TYR A 788 17.26 -18.05 -4.25
C TYR A 788 18.53 -17.62 -3.50
N PRO A 789 18.63 -16.34 -3.04
CA PRO A 789 19.65 -16.00 -2.04
C PRO A 789 19.34 -16.69 -0.73
N VAL A 790 20.33 -17.40 -0.21
CA VAL A 790 20.18 -18.20 0.98
C VAL A 790 21.28 -17.91 1.99
N ARG A 791 21.05 -18.33 3.23
CA ARG A 791 22.02 -18.30 4.32
C ARG A 791 21.91 -19.60 5.12
N THR A 792 22.96 -19.94 5.83
CA THR A 792 22.96 -21.04 6.79
C THR A 792 23.24 -20.51 8.19
N PHE A 793 22.83 -21.23 9.21
CA PHE A 793 23.21 -20.98 10.59
C PHE A 793 24.36 -21.94 10.97
N ASP A 794 24.99 -21.75 12.15
CA ASP A 794 25.97 -22.68 12.65
C ASP A 794 25.46 -24.12 12.57
N SER A 795 26.34 -25.05 12.30
CA SER A 795 26.02 -26.50 12.30
C SER A 795 25.36 -26.90 13.60
N LYS A 796 24.43 -27.84 13.53
CA LYS A 796 23.67 -28.31 14.67
C LYS A 796 24.58 -28.67 15.84
N SER A 797 24.38 -28.01 16.96
CA SER A 797 25.12 -28.24 18.21
C SER A 797 24.26 -27.80 19.39
N ASP A 798 24.37 -28.50 20.49
CA ASP A 798 23.72 -28.16 21.74
C ASP A 798 24.32 -26.88 22.36
N LEU A 799 23.63 -26.33 23.36
CA LEU A 799 24.19 -25.25 24.16
C LEU A 799 25.38 -25.76 24.99
N PRO A 800 26.47 -24.97 25.09
CA PRO A 800 27.53 -25.29 26.04
C PRO A 800 27.02 -25.37 27.47
N THR A 801 27.62 -26.22 28.27
CA THR A 801 27.27 -26.40 29.68
C THR A 801 27.30 -25.07 30.43
N GLY A 802 26.27 -24.80 31.21
CA GLY A 802 26.12 -23.56 31.98
C GLY A 802 25.50 -22.39 31.24
N LYS A 803 25.30 -22.47 29.91
CA LYS A 803 24.60 -21.45 29.15
C LYS A 803 23.08 -21.57 29.26
N LYS A 804 22.41 -20.42 29.32
CA LYS A 804 20.94 -20.34 29.44
C LYS A 804 20.25 -20.05 28.10
N GLY A 805 21.02 -19.77 27.04
CA GLY A 805 20.44 -19.44 25.76
C GLY A 805 21.46 -19.03 24.70
N TRP A 806 20.96 -18.47 23.64
CA TRP A 806 21.73 -18.08 22.45
C TRP A 806 21.28 -16.68 21.93
N TYR A 807 22.16 -16.07 21.15
CA TYR A 807 21.86 -14.90 20.35
C TYR A 807 22.66 -14.93 19.05
N LEU A 808 22.14 -14.24 18.03
CA LEU A 808 22.83 -14.01 16.77
C LEU A 808 22.57 -12.60 16.26
N THR A 809 23.48 -12.11 15.42
CA THR A 809 23.38 -10.82 14.76
C THR A 809 22.90 -11.03 13.33
N LEU A 810 21.92 -10.24 12.89
CA LEU A 810 21.44 -10.23 11.50
C LEU A 810 22.52 -9.58 10.61
N PRO A 811 22.91 -10.22 9.49
CA PRO A 811 24.08 -9.80 8.73
C PRO A 811 23.82 -8.63 7.76
N GLY A 812 22.57 -8.37 7.36
CA GLY A 812 22.22 -7.33 6.41
C GLY A 812 22.30 -5.93 7.03
N ALA A 813 22.83 -4.95 6.29
CA ALA A 813 22.81 -3.56 6.73
C ALA A 813 21.36 -3.06 6.84
N GLY A 814 20.96 -2.60 8.03
CA GLY A 814 19.59 -2.21 8.32
C GLY A 814 18.58 -3.36 8.44
N GLU A 815 19.04 -4.62 8.41
CA GLU A 815 18.16 -5.79 8.57
C GLU A 815 17.59 -5.84 9.99
N ARG A 816 16.28 -6.09 10.09
CA ARG A 816 15.51 -6.03 11.32
C ARG A 816 14.32 -6.99 11.32
N ILE A 817 13.85 -7.37 12.49
CA ILE A 817 12.64 -8.18 12.69
C ILE A 817 11.66 -7.34 13.50
N VAL A 818 10.49 -7.08 12.94
CA VAL A 818 9.44 -6.25 13.56
C VAL A 818 8.11 -7.00 13.68
N GLN A 819 8.06 -8.22 13.19
CA GLN A 819 6.91 -9.11 13.27
C GLN A 819 7.11 -10.15 14.35
N ASP A 820 6.01 -10.79 14.77
CA ASP A 820 6.03 -11.89 15.70
C ASP A 820 6.87 -13.05 15.14
N ALA A 821 7.49 -13.85 16.00
CA ALA A 821 8.12 -15.11 15.61
C ALA A 821 7.11 -16.26 15.73
N GLN A 822 7.27 -17.29 14.90
CA GLN A 822 6.46 -18.52 14.96
C GLN A 822 7.34 -19.71 15.37
N LEU A 823 6.75 -20.63 16.12
CA LEU A 823 7.36 -21.93 16.37
C LEU A 823 6.62 -23.01 15.56
N VAL A 824 7.36 -23.70 14.69
CA VAL A 824 6.87 -24.83 13.91
C VAL A 824 7.64 -26.07 14.36
N SER A 825 7.02 -26.92 15.15
CA SER A 825 7.72 -27.94 15.92
C SER A 825 8.80 -27.32 16.83
N ASN A 826 10.07 -27.62 16.59
CA ASN A 826 11.21 -27.03 17.30
C ASN A 826 11.95 -25.98 16.47
N ILE A 827 11.39 -25.56 15.34
CA ILE A 827 11.99 -24.58 14.45
C ILE A 827 11.35 -23.20 14.73
N LEU A 828 12.19 -22.25 15.10
CA LEU A 828 11.81 -20.85 15.19
C LEU A 828 11.83 -20.25 13.79
N VAL A 829 10.69 -19.71 13.35
CA VAL A 829 10.53 -19.05 12.05
C VAL A 829 10.28 -17.56 12.26
N THR A 830 11.06 -16.74 11.59
CA THR A 830 10.91 -15.27 11.60
C THR A 830 11.00 -14.70 10.19
N ALA A 831 10.38 -13.55 9.99
CA ALA A 831 10.58 -12.74 8.79
C ALA A 831 11.46 -11.54 9.15
N SER A 832 12.64 -11.43 8.54
CA SER A 832 13.46 -10.22 8.63
C SER A 832 13.26 -9.35 7.40
N MET A 833 13.27 -8.03 7.59
CA MET A 833 13.17 -7.04 6.53
C MET A 833 14.42 -6.17 6.47
N ILE A 834 14.79 -5.78 5.27
CA ILE A 834 15.82 -4.78 4.96
C ILE A 834 15.11 -3.69 4.17
N PRO A 835 14.64 -2.63 4.83
CA PRO A 835 14.02 -1.52 4.13
C PRO A 835 15.03 -0.90 3.16
N GLU A 836 14.68 -0.79 1.91
CA GLU A 836 15.52 -0.11 0.93
C GLU A 836 14.88 1.23 0.58
N GLY A 837 15.66 2.29 0.75
CA GLY A 837 15.32 3.63 0.30
C GLY A 837 15.57 3.82 -1.20
N ASN A 838 15.72 2.74 -1.99
CA ASN A 838 15.85 2.84 -3.44
C ASN A 838 14.44 2.81 -4.07
N GLY A 839 14.21 3.67 -5.05
CA GLY A 839 12.91 3.80 -5.70
C GLY A 839 12.52 2.61 -6.58
N CYS A 840 13.31 1.51 -6.63
CA CYS A 840 13.08 0.38 -7.52
C CYS A 840 12.27 -0.74 -6.89
N GLU A 841 12.35 -0.89 -5.60
CA GLU A 841 11.57 -1.90 -4.89
C GLU A 841 10.65 -1.20 -3.89
N ALA A 842 9.35 -1.38 -4.05
CA ALA A 842 8.37 -0.84 -3.13
C ALA A 842 8.58 -1.50 -1.76
N GLY A 843 9.48 -0.93 -0.96
CA GLY A 843 9.63 -1.29 0.43
C GLY A 843 10.87 -2.09 0.82
N GLY A 844 11.73 -2.57 -0.08
CA GLY A 844 12.97 -3.26 0.28
C GLY A 844 12.96 -4.77 0.03
N THR A 845 13.80 -5.51 0.74
CA THR A 845 13.97 -6.97 0.63
C THR A 845 13.96 -7.63 2.01
N GLY A 846 14.10 -8.94 2.09
CA GLY A 846 14.20 -9.63 3.38
C GLY A 846 14.30 -11.14 3.25
N TYR A 847 14.28 -11.79 4.40
CA TYR A 847 14.51 -13.22 4.52
C TYR A 847 13.47 -13.87 5.44
N ILE A 848 13.09 -15.09 5.10
CA ILE A 848 12.44 -16.00 6.06
C ILE A 848 13.54 -16.84 6.69
N ASN A 849 13.68 -16.75 8.01
CA ASN A 849 14.68 -17.43 8.79
C ASN A 849 14.05 -18.60 9.53
N ALA A 850 14.69 -19.77 9.53
CA ALA A 850 14.25 -20.99 10.17
C ALA A 850 15.45 -21.69 10.84
N LEU A 851 15.45 -21.73 12.17
CA LEU A 851 16.55 -22.31 12.96
C LEU A 851 16.00 -23.10 14.16
N ASP A 852 16.81 -23.97 14.76
CA ASP A 852 16.43 -24.68 15.97
C ASP A 852 16.22 -23.67 17.12
N ALA A 853 15.01 -23.64 17.65
CA ALA A 853 14.55 -22.66 18.62
C ALA A 853 15.33 -22.70 19.95
N PHE A 854 15.82 -23.89 20.33
CA PHE A 854 16.43 -24.13 21.64
C PHE A 854 17.96 -24.10 21.62
N THR A 855 18.56 -24.12 20.42
CA THR A 855 20.02 -24.08 20.27
C THR A 855 20.53 -22.87 19.49
N GLY A 856 19.68 -22.23 18.71
CA GLY A 856 20.06 -21.12 17.83
C GLY A 856 20.90 -21.53 16.62
N THR A 857 20.90 -22.81 16.25
CA THR A 857 21.72 -23.41 15.20
C THR A 857 20.81 -23.95 14.08
N SER A 858 21.43 -24.56 13.05
CA SER A 858 20.69 -25.32 12.04
C SER A 858 19.82 -26.39 12.71
N ALA A 859 18.59 -26.56 12.24
CA ALA A 859 17.69 -27.61 12.73
C ALA A 859 18.11 -29.03 12.35
N GLY A 860 19.18 -29.19 11.56
CA GLY A 860 19.71 -30.50 11.10
C GLY A 860 19.09 -30.94 9.75
N SER A 861 18.02 -30.32 9.32
CA SER A 861 17.46 -30.39 7.95
C SER A 861 16.92 -29.02 7.59
N SER A 862 16.87 -28.66 6.30
CA SER A 862 16.20 -27.43 5.85
C SER A 862 14.70 -27.51 6.11
N LEU A 863 14.07 -26.37 6.33
CA LEU A 863 12.61 -26.22 6.31
C LEU A 863 12.09 -26.00 4.86
N PHE A 864 12.99 -25.67 3.95
CA PHE A 864 12.69 -25.19 2.62
C PHE A 864 12.96 -26.27 1.57
N ASP A 865 12.03 -26.50 0.68
CA ASP A 865 12.15 -27.26 -0.55
C ASP A 865 12.27 -26.23 -1.69
N LEU A 866 13.50 -25.93 -2.10
CA LEU A 866 13.78 -24.80 -2.99
C LEU A 866 13.62 -25.18 -4.47
N ASN A 867 13.73 -26.44 -4.83
CA ASN A 867 13.56 -26.95 -6.18
C ASN A 867 12.18 -27.54 -6.44
N ASN A 868 11.30 -27.59 -5.42
CA ASN A 868 9.94 -28.13 -5.46
C ASN A 868 9.83 -29.60 -5.86
N ASP A 869 10.84 -30.42 -5.51
CA ASP A 869 10.84 -31.86 -5.79
C ASP A 869 10.19 -32.72 -4.70
N GLY A 870 9.73 -32.06 -3.61
CA GLY A 870 9.14 -32.71 -2.45
C GLY A 870 10.16 -33.13 -1.38
N SER A 871 11.43 -32.80 -1.54
CA SER A 871 12.51 -33.03 -0.56
C SER A 871 13.06 -31.70 -0.03
N THR A 872 13.52 -31.70 1.21
CA THR A 872 14.31 -30.60 1.80
C THR A 872 15.75 -30.99 2.10
N THR A 873 16.13 -32.23 1.79
CA THR A 873 17.43 -32.78 2.16
C THR A 873 18.57 -32.31 1.27
N ASP A 874 18.26 -31.85 0.11
CA ASP A 874 19.14 -31.28 -0.91
C ASP A 874 19.31 -29.76 -0.82
N SER A 875 18.44 -29.07 -0.05
CA SER A 875 18.57 -27.64 0.26
C SER A 875 19.71 -27.43 1.27
N VAL A 876 20.97 -27.57 0.80
CA VAL A 876 22.19 -27.46 1.60
C VAL A 876 23.24 -26.59 0.92
N VAL A 877 23.99 -25.81 1.70
CA VAL A 877 25.14 -25.01 1.24
C VAL A 877 26.34 -25.32 2.13
N GLY A 878 27.44 -25.75 1.53
CA GLY A 878 28.65 -26.12 2.29
C GLY A 878 28.45 -27.27 3.28
N GLY A 879 27.51 -28.19 3.01
CA GLY A 879 27.17 -29.30 3.89
C GLY A 879 26.26 -28.92 5.08
N VAL A 880 25.78 -27.66 5.13
CA VAL A 880 24.86 -27.17 6.17
C VAL A 880 23.51 -26.92 5.56
N PRO A 881 22.38 -27.36 6.16
CA PRO A 881 21.03 -27.07 5.67
C PRO A 881 20.77 -25.58 5.57
N VAL A 882 20.09 -25.18 4.50
CA VAL A 882 19.63 -23.81 4.31
C VAL A 882 18.67 -23.45 5.44
N GLY A 883 18.98 -22.37 6.15
CA GLY A 883 18.20 -21.87 7.28
C GLY A 883 17.55 -20.51 7.05
N SER A 884 17.90 -19.83 5.96
CA SER A 884 17.36 -18.49 5.68
C SER A 884 17.25 -18.29 4.17
N VAL A 885 16.10 -17.83 3.69
CA VAL A 885 15.76 -17.71 2.25
C VAL A 885 15.12 -16.36 1.95
N ASN A 886 15.63 -15.69 0.94
CA ASN A 886 14.96 -14.58 0.31
C ASN A 886 14.12 -15.06 -0.88
N PHE A 887 12.81 -15.04 -0.73
CA PHE A 887 11.87 -15.48 -1.76
C PHE A 887 11.58 -14.44 -2.86
N GLY A 888 12.23 -13.27 -2.83
CA GLY A 888 12.01 -12.22 -3.83
C GLY A 888 10.69 -11.46 -3.69
N VAL A 889 9.97 -11.65 -2.60
CA VAL A 889 8.66 -11.01 -2.34
C VAL A 889 8.77 -9.57 -1.82
N GLY A 890 9.96 -8.98 -1.85
CA GLY A 890 10.24 -7.71 -1.18
C GLY A 890 10.46 -7.88 0.32
N MET A 891 9.95 -6.97 1.15
CA MET A 891 9.92 -7.18 2.61
C MET A 891 8.88 -8.24 2.95
N PRO A 892 9.29 -9.43 3.44
CA PRO A 892 8.37 -10.53 3.64
C PRO A 892 7.47 -10.33 4.86
N THR A 893 6.25 -10.84 4.78
CA THR A 893 5.40 -11.08 5.95
C THR A 893 5.75 -12.41 6.60
N LEU A 894 5.32 -12.61 7.86
CA LEU A 894 5.48 -13.91 8.51
C LEU A 894 4.73 -14.98 7.68
N PRO A 895 5.37 -16.12 7.37
CA PRO A 895 4.78 -17.14 6.52
C PRO A 895 3.61 -17.85 7.20
N ILE A 896 2.67 -18.30 6.39
CA ILE A 896 1.61 -19.23 6.80
C ILE A 896 2.00 -20.63 6.34
N PHE A 897 1.83 -21.62 7.23
CA PHE A 897 2.09 -23.01 6.92
C PHE A 897 0.78 -23.72 6.55
N LEU A 898 0.75 -24.27 5.35
CA LEU A 898 -0.40 -24.93 4.76
C LEU A 898 -0.06 -26.38 4.39
N ASP A 899 -0.39 -27.33 5.27
CA ASP A 899 -0.18 -28.78 5.07
C ASP A 899 1.17 -29.12 4.40
N GLY A 900 2.25 -28.65 5.04
CA GLY A 900 3.61 -28.88 4.58
C GLY A 900 4.14 -27.83 3.57
N LYS A 901 3.36 -26.85 3.16
CA LYS A 901 3.80 -25.75 2.30
C LYS A 901 3.89 -24.44 3.05
N LEU A 902 4.79 -23.58 2.59
CA LEU A 902 5.01 -22.24 3.11
C LEU A 902 4.37 -21.25 2.12
N VAL A 903 3.51 -20.36 2.61
CA VAL A 903 2.98 -19.24 1.85
C VAL A 903 3.52 -17.95 2.44
N VAL A 904 4.23 -17.17 1.65
CA VAL A 904 4.86 -15.91 2.04
C VAL A 904 4.21 -14.78 1.26
N GLY A 905 3.76 -13.75 1.95
CA GLY A 905 3.44 -12.46 1.35
C GLY A 905 4.61 -11.50 1.47
N GLY A 906 4.53 -10.37 0.80
CA GLY A 906 5.52 -9.31 0.93
C GLY A 906 5.21 -8.12 0.03
N THR A 907 5.99 -7.07 0.13
CA THR A 907 5.73 -5.80 -0.55
C THR A 907 5.74 -5.91 -2.08
N ASN A 908 6.41 -6.92 -2.65
CA ASN A 908 6.48 -7.15 -4.11
C ASN A 908 5.55 -8.28 -4.59
N ALA A 909 4.80 -8.94 -3.72
CA ALA A 909 4.03 -10.14 -4.07
C ALA A 909 2.73 -9.86 -4.85
N GLY A 910 2.39 -8.60 -5.14
CA GLY A 910 1.13 -8.25 -5.80
C GLY A 910 -0.08 -8.78 -5.02
N ASN A 911 -1.12 -9.19 -5.74
CA ASN A 911 -2.35 -9.73 -5.14
C ASN A 911 -2.31 -11.26 -4.91
N LYS A 912 -1.19 -11.93 -5.17
CA LYS A 912 -1.01 -13.38 -4.94
C LYS A 912 0.04 -13.63 -3.87
N PRO A 913 -0.24 -14.44 -2.87
CA PRO A 913 0.82 -14.92 -1.97
C PRO A 913 1.82 -15.76 -2.78
N GLY A 914 3.12 -15.54 -2.55
CA GLY A 914 4.18 -16.38 -3.08
C GLY A 914 4.13 -17.77 -2.42
N SER A 915 4.37 -18.85 -3.15
CA SER A 915 4.48 -20.19 -2.59
C SER A 915 5.92 -20.67 -2.63
N GLY A 916 6.47 -21.04 -1.46
CA GLY A 916 7.71 -21.83 -1.35
C GLY A 916 7.37 -23.25 -0.90
N GLY A 917 8.05 -24.25 -1.42
CA GLY A 917 7.84 -25.64 -1.02
C GLY A 917 8.45 -25.94 0.35
N ILE A 918 7.68 -26.55 1.24
CA ILE A 918 8.22 -27.27 2.40
C ILE A 918 7.93 -28.73 2.18
N SER A 919 8.96 -29.56 2.07
CA SER A 919 8.72 -31.01 1.98
C SER A 919 8.05 -31.50 3.25
N GLY A 920 6.88 -32.10 3.08
CA GLY A 920 6.12 -32.64 4.19
C GLY A 920 6.83 -33.81 4.81
N LYS A 921 7.36 -33.63 6.02
CA LYS A 921 7.15 -34.69 6.97
C LYS A 921 5.67 -34.62 7.31
N SER A 922 4.93 -35.67 6.98
CA SER A 922 3.56 -35.86 7.45
C SER A 922 3.57 -35.60 8.97
N TRP A 923 2.90 -34.49 9.36
CA TRP A 923 2.73 -34.18 10.77
C TRP A 923 1.85 -35.27 11.34
N SER A 924 2.47 -36.30 11.87
CA SER A 924 1.73 -37.25 12.65
C SER A 924 1.25 -36.52 13.89
N ARG A 925 -0.08 -36.45 14.02
CA ARG A 925 -0.76 -35.93 15.19
C ARG A 925 -0.13 -36.56 16.42
N VAL A 926 0.66 -35.81 17.19
CA VAL A 926 1.04 -36.22 18.54
C VAL A 926 -0.25 -36.20 19.33
N SER A 927 -0.86 -37.36 19.51
CA SER A 927 -2.03 -37.51 20.36
C SER A 927 -1.59 -37.26 21.79
N TRP A 928 -2.07 -36.20 22.40
CA TRP A 928 -1.99 -36.03 23.85
C TRP A 928 -2.85 -37.11 24.47
N ARG A 929 -2.24 -38.07 25.12
CA ARG A 929 -2.94 -38.97 25.99
C ARG A 929 -3.13 -38.24 27.31
N GLU A 930 -4.37 -37.95 27.65
CA GLU A 930 -4.75 -37.45 28.94
C GLU A 930 -4.39 -38.51 29.98
N ILE A 931 -3.42 -38.26 30.82
CA ILE A 931 -3.16 -39.10 31.99
C ILE A 931 -4.17 -38.72 33.02
N ARG A 932 -5.24 -39.49 33.14
CA ARG A 932 -6.11 -39.43 34.31
C ARG A 932 -5.39 -40.04 35.46
N SER A 933 -5.15 -39.28 36.53
CA SER A 933 -4.90 -39.84 37.85
C SER A 933 -6.23 -40.36 38.38
N ASP A 934 -6.29 -41.62 38.76
CA ASP A 934 -7.40 -42.23 39.48
C ASP A 934 -7.66 -41.51 40.81
#